data_fccabf9a3833c40b7397a366b2074a1e
#
_entry.id   fccabf9a3833c40b7397a366b2074a1e
#
_cell.length_a   1.000
_cell.length_b   1.000
_cell.length_c   1.000
_cell.angle_alpha   90.00
_cell.angle_beta   90.00
_cell.angle_gamma   90.00
#
_symmetry.space_group_name_H-M   'P 1'
#
loop_
_entity.id
_entity.type
_entity.pdbx_description
1 polymer ?
#
loop_
_entity_poly.entity_id
_entity_poly.type
_entity_poly.pdbx_seq_one_letter_code
_entity_poly.pdbx_strand_id
1 'polypeptide(L)'
;MNVLLIVATSGRMLAQAAQREGFDVWVIDCFADADTLRYAKKMIRVNSLSIENLTVALRELESENNDEIISVVYGSGFETCVENLYFLANRFEMAGNSPIVFERVQNKRMFFAALDVLKISYPETHFEYPAKQKNWLSKPLKGQGGAGINSQKDDIYWQRFCDGQAGSVLFLANGKRAEIIGFHTQSTHGDFLFSGISNHSDLTDGQKTQIQSWLQKLVGHFDLRGLNSLDFMHTEKGCFVLEINPRPSASMQLYDLPLFNAHLTLQTKWNRVSDSSAYQILYAPRSLIIPRHFHWLKNCHDLPHAGAIIRKNQPICSIIARAMPTASALELLRINTQQLERSLNMNQASVNKLTQPLVQQLIDNAAKLRVGVEILENGCTVIDAGIQQVGGLEAGRIIAEICLGGMGTVSISHSQYTTNWPLSVNVHTGNPVLGCLGSQYAGWSLSHEKYYALGSGPARAMATKQKDGQTVPVEELYQELAYHDEAETATLVIENDAIPPLAIIEKVAAACGVSPSKLTIIVTPTSSLAGGVQVVARVLEVAMHKAHALHFPLENIIDGSGSAPICPPHPNFVKAMGRTNDAILFAGQVHLFVKGSDEAAEKLANELPSSTSKDYGKPFAEIFKACDYDFFKIDAMLFSPASVIVTAMESGKSFRAGRLDNALLDLSFKL
;
A
#
# COMPACT_ATOMS: atom_id res chain seq x y z
N MET A 1 0.62 -16.64 -36.77
CA MET A 1 -0.74 -16.04 -36.74
C MET A 1 -0.61 -14.54 -36.73
N ASN A 2 -1.63 -13.82 -37.19
CA ASN A 2 -1.58 -12.35 -37.15
C ASN A 2 -2.01 -11.85 -35.78
N VAL A 3 -1.20 -11.00 -35.14
CA VAL A 3 -1.40 -10.50 -33.79
C VAL A 3 -1.43 -8.97 -33.81
N LEU A 4 -2.30 -8.36 -32.98
CA LEU A 4 -2.29 -6.93 -32.75
C LEU A 4 -1.41 -6.60 -31.53
N LEU A 5 -0.60 -5.56 -31.63
CA LEU A 5 0.22 -5.09 -30.52
C LEU A 5 -0.46 -3.92 -29.82
N ILE A 6 -0.69 -4.04 -28.52
CA ILE A 6 -1.15 -2.94 -27.65
C ILE A 6 0.06 -2.35 -26.92
N VAL A 7 0.22 -1.02 -27.00
CA VAL A 7 1.27 -0.29 -26.28
C VAL A 7 0.64 0.85 -25.48
N ALA A 8 0.77 0.80 -24.16
CA ALA A 8 0.16 1.81 -23.25
C ALA A 8 0.85 1.84 -21.88
N THR A 9 0.59 2.86 -21.09
CA THR A 9 0.98 2.86 -19.65
C THR A 9 0.26 1.75 -18.89
N SER A 10 -1.05 1.50 -19.17
CA SER A 10 -1.79 0.30 -18.81
C SER A 10 -2.53 -0.22 -20.04
N GLY A 11 -2.21 -1.43 -20.47
CA GLY A 11 -2.78 -2.09 -21.65
C GLY A 11 -4.01 -2.94 -21.34
N ARG A 12 -4.29 -3.21 -20.07
CA ARG A 12 -5.34 -4.14 -19.62
C ARG A 12 -6.71 -3.86 -20.25
N MET A 13 -7.16 -2.60 -20.24
CA MET A 13 -8.47 -2.20 -20.78
C MET A 13 -8.60 -2.56 -22.27
N LEU A 14 -7.59 -2.23 -23.07
CA LEU A 14 -7.58 -2.51 -24.51
C LEU A 14 -7.48 -4.02 -24.78
N ALA A 15 -6.67 -4.75 -24.01
CA ALA A 15 -6.56 -6.20 -24.13
C ALA A 15 -7.89 -6.91 -23.81
N GLN A 16 -8.60 -6.45 -22.78
CA GLN A 16 -9.93 -6.97 -22.42
C GLN A 16 -10.95 -6.71 -23.53
N ALA A 17 -10.96 -5.51 -24.10
CA ALA A 17 -11.86 -5.18 -25.21
C ALA A 17 -11.55 -6.01 -26.46
N ALA A 18 -10.27 -6.15 -26.81
CA ALA A 18 -9.80 -6.95 -27.93
C ALA A 18 -10.20 -8.43 -27.78
N GLN A 19 -9.89 -9.04 -26.64
CA GLN A 19 -10.22 -10.44 -26.37
C GLN A 19 -11.73 -10.71 -26.41
N ARG A 20 -12.55 -9.81 -25.85
CA ARG A 20 -14.02 -9.88 -25.90
C ARG A 20 -14.55 -9.89 -27.34
N GLU A 21 -13.85 -9.20 -28.24
CA GLU A 21 -14.21 -9.09 -29.65
C GLU A 21 -13.51 -10.13 -30.54
N GLY A 22 -12.78 -11.09 -29.95
CA GLY A 22 -12.16 -12.23 -30.64
C GLY A 22 -10.79 -11.94 -31.27
N PHE A 23 -10.13 -10.86 -30.86
CA PHE A 23 -8.77 -10.54 -31.32
C PHE A 23 -7.70 -11.10 -30.38
N ASP A 24 -6.64 -11.63 -30.98
CA ASP A 24 -5.43 -12.01 -30.27
C ASP A 24 -4.49 -10.82 -30.16
N VAL A 25 -4.04 -10.52 -28.94
CA VAL A 25 -3.19 -9.35 -28.66
C VAL A 25 -1.96 -9.70 -27.86
N TRP A 26 -0.87 -8.99 -28.16
CA TRP A 26 0.29 -8.83 -27.28
C TRP A 26 0.27 -7.44 -26.65
N VAL A 27 0.81 -7.33 -25.43
CA VAL A 27 0.78 -6.08 -24.67
C VAL A 27 2.18 -5.70 -24.22
N ILE A 28 2.55 -4.45 -24.46
CA ILE A 28 3.69 -3.79 -23.79
C ILE A 28 3.09 -2.69 -22.92
N ASP A 29 3.29 -2.79 -21.61
CA ASP A 29 2.81 -1.78 -20.68
C ASP A 29 3.75 -1.54 -19.49
N CYS A 30 3.48 -0.46 -18.71
CA CYS A 30 4.33 -0.07 -17.60
C CYS A 30 3.90 -0.67 -16.28
N PHE A 31 2.61 -0.93 -16.08
CA PHE A 31 2.08 -1.43 -14.81
C PHE A 31 2.10 -2.95 -14.74
N ALA A 32 1.85 -3.64 -15.84
CA ALA A 32 1.73 -5.09 -15.89
C ALA A 32 0.71 -5.61 -14.88
N ASP A 33 -0.50 -5.02 -14.90
CA ASP A 33 -1.58 -5.39 -14.00
C ASP A 33 -1.82 -6.89 -14.01
N ALA A 34 -2.04 -7.50 -12.83
CA ALA A 34 -2.11 -8.95 -12.66
C ALA A 34 -3.25 -9.60 -13.47
N ASP A 35 -4.26 -8.83 -13.86
CA ASP A 35 -5.36 -9.28 -14.71
C ASP A 35 -5.14 -9.08 -16.21
N THR A 36 -4.07 -8.39 -16.65
CA THR A 36 -3.77 -8.18 -18.07
C THR A 36 -3.54 -9.50 -18.82
N LEU A 37 -2.81 -10.44 -18.23
CA LEU A 37 -2.53 -11.77 -18.81
C LEU A 37 -3.78 -12.66 -18.98
N ARG A 38 -4.91 -12.29 -18.38
CA ARG A 38 -6.19 -12.99 -18.65
C ARG A 38 -6.74 -12.69 -20.05
N TYR A 39 -6.29 -11.59 -20.65
CA TYR A 39 -6.82 -11.02 -21.89
C TYR A 39 -5.79 -10.98 -23.03
N ALA A 40 -4.50 -10.99 -22.71
CA ALA A 40 -3.41 -10.93 -23.66
C ALA A 40 -2.71 -12.30 -23.78
N LYS A 41 -2.31 -12.69 -24.99
CA LYS A 41 -1.48 -13.88 -25.20
C LYS A 41 -0.08 -13.72 -24.62
N LYS A 42 0.48 -12.50 -24.70
CA LYS A 42 1.76 -12.13 -24.14
C LYS A 42 1.70 -10.72 -23.56
N MET A 43 2.48 -10.50 -22.52
CA MET A 43 2.65 -9.18 -21.92
C MET A 43 4.10 -8.99 -21.51
N ILE A 44 4.68 -7.85 -21.91
CA ILE A 44 6.00 -7.42 -21.47
C ILE A 44 5.85 -6.13 -20.68
N ARG A 45 6.39 -6.16 -19.46
CA ARG A 45 6.49 -4.97 -18.62
C ARG A 45 7.70 -4.15 -19.00
N VAL A 46 7.50 -2.83 -19.12
CA VAL A 46 8.58 -1.86 -19.34
C VAL A 46 8.54 -0.77 -18.26
N ASN A 47 9.68 -0.19 -17.92
CA ASN A 47 9.74 0.88 -16.92
C ASN A 47 9.16 2.21 -17.44
N SER A 48 9.21 2.41 -18.75
CA SER A 48 8.63 3.54 -19.48
C SER A 48 8.43 3.18 -20.94
N LEU A 49 7.61 3.94 -21.66
CA LEU A 49 7.41 3.77 -23.11
C LEU A 49 8.52 4.44 -23.94
N SER A 50 9.76 4.55 -23.44
CA SER A 50 10.90 5.08 -24.17
C SER A 50 11.29 4.18 -25.34
N ILE A 51 11.88 4.76 -26.39
CA ILE A 51 12.37 4.02 -27.58
C ILE A 51 13.30 2.87 -27.17
N GLU A 52 14.16 3.10 -26.18
CA GLU A 52 15.08 2.08 -25.67
C GLU A 52 14.32 0.88 -25.09
N ASN A 53 13.39 1.12 -24.18
CA ASN A 53 12.58 0.07 -23.55
C ASN A 53 11.68 -0.64 -24.55
N LEU A 54 11.05 0.11 -25.47
CA LEU A 54 10.23 -0.47 -26.54
C LEU A 54 11.05 -1.34 -27.49
N THR A 55 12.30 -0.93 -27.80
CA THR A 55 13.19 -1.74 -28.66
C THR A 55 13.53 -3.09 -28.03
N VAL A 56 13.81 -3.10 -26.71
CA VAL A 56 14.07 -4.35 -25.97
C VAL A 56 12.84 -5.24 -25.95
N ALA A 57 11.70 -4.68 -25.57
CA ALA A 57 10.44 -5.42 -25.49
C ALA A 57 9.99 -6.00 -26.84
N LEU A 58 10.14 -5.25 -27.94
CA LEU A 58 9.81 -5.73 -29.27
C LEU A 58 10.71 -6.89 -29.70
N ARG A 59 12.02 -6.82 -29.44
CA ARG A 59 12.95 -7.92 -29.72
C ARG A 59 12.58 -9.20 -28.95
N GLU A 60 12.18 -9.06 -27.69
CA GLU A 60 11.75 -10.17 -26.85
C GLU A 60 10.46 -10.82 -27.42
N LEU A 61 9.46 -10.01 -27.81
CA LEU A 61 8.23 -10.50 -28.43
C LEU A 61 8.49 -11.23 -29.75
N GLU A 62 9.37 -10.69 -30.61
CA GLU A 62 9.69 -11.22 -31.94
C GLU A 62 10.56 -12.48 -31.87
N SER A 63 11.41 -12.61 -30.83
CA SER A 63 12.36 -13.73 -30.72
C SER A 63 11.74 -15.08 -30.39
N GLU A 64 10.56 -15.07 -29.78
CA GLU A 64 9.94 -16.26 -29.23
C GLU A 64 8.87 -16.91 -30.13
N ASN A 65 8.47 -16.30 -31.26
CA ASN A 65 7.38 -16.79 -32.10
C ASN A 65 7.49 -16.45 -33.59
N ASN A 66 6.79 -17.27 -34.40
CA ASN A 66 6.52 -17.03 -35.83
C ASN A 66 5.26 -16.16 -36.07
N ASP A 67 4.72 -15.50 -35.05
CA ASP A 67 3.55 -14.64 -35.19
C ASP A 67 3.98 -13.26 -35.67
N GLU A 68 3.24 -12.68 -36.63
CA GLU A 68 3.51 -11.37 -37.22
C GLU A 68 2.60 -10.30 -36.58
N ILE A 69 3.22 -9.20 -36.10
CA ILE A 69 2.49 -8.02 -35.63
C ILE A 69 1.96 -7.27 -36.86
N ILE A 70 0.64 -7.26 -37.02
CA ILE A 70 -0.01 -6.63 -38.20
C ILE A 70 -0.38 -5.18 -37.98
N SER A 71 -0.60 -4.74 -36.76
CA SER A 71 -0.92 -3.33 -36.43
C SER A 71 -0.71 -3.04 -34.96
N VAL A 72 -0.49 -1.78 -34.62
CA VAL A 72 -0.35 -1.28 -33.24
C VAL A 72 -1.55 -0.46 -32.84
N VAL A 73 -2.14 -0.80 -31.71
CA VAL A 73 -3.15 0.00 -30.98
C VAL A 73 -2.47 0.63 -29.77
N TYR A 74 -2.42 1.95 -29.72
CA TYR A 74 -1.80 2.63 -28.59
C TYR A 74 -2.84 3.22 -27.63
N GLY A 75 -2.50 3.21 -26.33
CA GLY A 75 -3.29 3.81 -25.26
C GLY A 75 -2.65 5.08 -24.69
N SER A 76 -2.82 5.30 -23.38
CA SER A 76 -2.22 6.42 -22.65
C SER A 76 -0.71 6.27 -22.48
N GLY A 77 0.00 7.39 -22.25
CA GLY A 77 1.42 7.42 -21.91
C GLY A 77 2.31 8.05 -22.98
N PHE A 78 1.78 8.40 -24.14
CA PHE A 78 2.52 9.05 -25.23
C PHE A 78 2.41 10.58 -25.21
N GLU A 79 1.61 11.15 -24.32
CA GLU A 79 1.37 12.59 -24.19
C GLU A 79 2.63 13.38 -23.85
N THR A 80 3.60 12.73 -23.21
CA THR A 80 4.90 13.34 -22.87
C THR A 80 6.02 13.05 -23.87
N CYS A 81 5.88 12.00 -24.72
CA CYS A 81 6.92 11.45 -25.58
C CYS A 81 6.36 11.01 -26.93
N VAL A 82 5.91 11.95 -27.74
CA VAL A 82 5.27 11.64 -29.05
C VAL A 82 6.26 10.99 -30.05
N GLU A 83 7.54 11.24 -29.91
CA GLU A 83 8.61 10.59 -30.67
C GLU A 83 8.55 9.07 -30.62
N ASN A 84 8.02 8.51 -29.53
CA ASN A 84 7.88 7.05 -29.37
C ASN A 84 6.76 6.50 -30.26
N LEU A 85 5.73 7.31 -30.58
CA LEU A 85 4.72 6.92 -31.58
C LEU A 85 5.30 6.92 -33.00
N TYR A 86 6.16 7.89 -33.33
CA TYR A 86 6.88 7.88 -34.63
C TYR A 86 7.78 6.64 -34.77
N PHE A 87 8.47 6.24 -33.69
CA PHE A 87 9.26 5.02 -33.68
C PHE A 87 8.42 3.77 -33.99
N LEU A 88 7.22 3.65 -33.38
CA LEU A 88 6.31 2.53 -33.65
C LEU A 88 5.74 2.60 -35.08
N ALA A 89 5.34 3.78 -35.55
CA ALA A 89 4.77 3.98 -36.89
C ALA A 89 5.75 3.72 -38.02
N ASN A 90 7.06 3.84 -37.78
CA ASN A 90 8.09 3.46 -38.76
C ASN A 90 8.24 1.94 -38.92
N ARG A 91 7.70 1.13 -37.99
CA ARG A 91 7.81 -0.33 -38.04
C ARG A 91 6.47 -1.02 -38.30
N PHE A 92 5.36 -0.43 -37.86
CA PHE A 92 4.06 -1.07 -37.87
C PHE A 92 2.98 -0.12 -38.39
N GLU A 93 1.91 -0.68 -38.92
CA GLU A 93 0.68 0.07 -39.17
C GLU A 93 0.06 0.52 -37.84
N MET A 94 -0.34 1.78 -37.76
CA MET A 94 -0.96 2.38 -36.57
C MET A 94 -2.48 2.40 -36.69
N ALA A 95 -3.19 1.79 -35.76
CA ALA A 95 -4.64 1.91 -35.67
C ALA A 95 -5.03 3.25 -35.05
N GLY A 96 -6.04 3.90 -35.58
CA GLY A 96 -6.53 5.20 -35.10
C GLY A 96 -5.74 6.39 -35.63
N ASN A 97 -5.37 7.32 -34.74
CA ASN A 97 -4.68 8.55 -35.15
C ASN A 97 -3.19 8.30 -35.45
N SER A 98 -2.68 8.90 -36.53
CA SER A 98 -1.24 8.90 -36.82
C SER A 98 -0.45 9.75 -35.82
N PRO A 99 0.88 9.52 -35.66
CA PRO A 99 1.72 10.33 -34.76
C PRO A 99 1.63 11.83 -35.00
N ILE A 100 1.56 12.25 -36.28
CA ILE A 100 1.44 13.68 -36.65
C ILE A 100 0.10 14.28 -36.20
N VAL A 101 -0.98 13.52 -36.29
CA VAL A 101 -2.30 13.96 -35.77
C VAL A 101 -2.26 14.06 -34.27
N PHE A 102 -1.71 13.06 -33.59
CA PHE A 102 -1.54 13.04 -32.13
C PHE A 102 -0.73 14.26 -31.67
N GLU A 103 0.42 14.53 -32.28
CA GLU A 103 1.29 15.66 -31.95
C GLU A 103 0.57 17.01 -32.12
N ARG A 104 -0.12 17.21 -33.25
CA ARG A 104 -0.85 18.44 -33.52
C ARG A 104 -1.96 18.72 -32.50
N VAL A 105 -2.67 17.69 -32.06
CA VAL A 105 -3.75 17.79 -31.07
C VAL A 105 -3.18 18.01 -29.65
N GLN A 106 -2.06 17.36 -29.30
CA GLN A 106 -1.43 17.51 -28.00
C GLN A 106 -0.65 18.81 -27.83
N ASN A 107 -0.22 19.44 -28.94
CA ASN A 107 0.40 20.75 -28.88
C ASN A 107 -0.62 21.83 -28.49
N LYS A 108 -0.59 22.25 -27.23
CA LYS A 108 -1.58 23.17 -26.65
C LYS A 108 -1.67 24.51 -27.40
N ARG A 109 -0.54 25.04 -27.95
CA ARG A 109 -0.56 26.28 -28.77
C ARG A 109 -1.33 26.05 -30.06
N MET A 110 -1.07 24.99 -30.78
CA MET A 110 -1.78 24.64 -32.02
C MET A 110 -3.26 24.32 -31.75
N PHE A 111 -3.54 23.61 -30.68
CA PHE A 111 -4.89 23.21 -30.30
C PHE A 111 -5.78 24.43 -30.01
N PHE A 112 -5.35 25.34 -29.13
CA PHE A 112 -6.15 26.54 -28.82
C PHE A 112 -6.26 27.50 -30.01
N ALA A 113 -5.21 27.64 -30.83
CA ALA A 113 -5.30 28.39 -32.06
C ALA A 113 -6.32 27.79 -33.04
N ALA A 114 -6.45 26.47 -33.13
CA ALA A 114 -7.49 25.82 -33.93
C ALA A 114 -8.90 26.08 -33.35
N LEU A 115 -9.07 26.08 -32.02
CA LEU A 115 -10.36 26.43 -31.40
C LEU A 115 -10.81 27.87 -31.76
N ASP A 116 -9.88 28.82 -31.79
CA ASP A 116 -10.17 30.20 -32.22
C ASP A 116 -10.65 30.27 -33.69
N VAL A 117 -9.90 29.61 -34.60
CA VAL A 117 -10.27 29.52 -36.01
C VAL A 117 -11.64 28.89 -36.23
N LEU A 118 -11.94 27.85 -35.47
CA LEU A 118 -13.20 27.08 -35.56
C LEU A 118 -14.35 27.73 -34.78
N LYS A 119 -14.08 28.81 -34.03
CA LYS A 119 -15.02 29.50 -33.13
C LYS A 119 -15.63 28.53 -32.10
N ILE A 120 -14.78 27.80 -31.41
CA ILE A 120 -15.15 26.87 -30.36
C ILE A 120 -14.75 27.48 -29.01
N SER A 121 -15.69 27.53 -28.07
CA SER A 121 -15.45 28.12 -26.74
C SER A 121 -14.52 27.26 -25.88
N TYR A 122 -13.56 27.93 -25.25
CA TYR A 122 -12.65 27.32 -24.26
C TYR A 122 -12.35 28.34 -23.16
N PRO A 123 -11.85 27.91 -21.96
CA PRO A 123 -11.47 28.86 -20.92
C PRO A 123 -10.30 29.73 -21.36
N GLU A 124 -10.33 31.02 -21.00
CA GLU A 124 -9.25 31.96 -21.31
C GLU A 124 -7.89 31.32 -20.97
N THR A 125 -6.95 31.31 -21.94
CA THR A 125 -5.69 30.56 -21.87
C THR A 125 -4.52 31.42 -22.28
N HIS A 126 -3.45 31.43 -21.48
CA HIS A 126 -2.21 32.17 -21.70
C HIS A 126 -1.01 31.27 -21.58
N PHE A 127 0.02 31.56 -22.42
CA PHE A 127 1.31 30.83 -22.37
C PHE A 127 2.40 31.60 -21.62
N GLU A 128 2.05 32.76 -21.11
CA GLU A 128 2.85 33.60 -20.20
C GLU A 128 1.99 33.92 -18.98
N TYR A 129 2.64 34.18 -17.82
CA TYR A 129 1.90 34.46 -16.58
C TYR A 129 1.06 35.74 -16.69
N PRO A 130 -0.25 35.68 -16.54
CA PRO A 130 -1.13 36.84 -16.63
C PRO A 130 -1.08 37.68 -15.36
N ALA A 131 -0.22 38.67 -15.34
CA ALA A 131 0.26 39.46 -14.18
C ALA A 131 -0.77 40.30 -13.42
N LYS A 132 -2.04 40.03 -13.36
CA LYS A 132 -2.99 40.86 -12.53
C LYS A 132 -4.32 40.21 -12.13
N GLN A 133 -4.55 38.93 -12.30
CA GLN A 133 -5.87 38.36 -12.03
C GLN A 133 -5.79 37.12 -11.09
N LYS A 134 -6.79 36.97 -10.23
CA LYS A 134 -7.01 35.77 -9.39
C LYS A 134 -7.69 34.66 -10.20
N ASN A 135 -7.57 33.41 -9.78
CA ASN A 135 -8.23 32.21 -10.32
C ASN A 135 -7.62 31.66 -11.63
N TRP A 136 -6.31 31.61 -11.72
CA TRP A 136 -5.58 30.92 -12.77
C TRP A 136 -5.06 29.57 -12.28
N LEU A 137 -5.19 28.55 -13.16
CA LEU A 137 -4.57 27.26 -12.96
C LEU A 137 -3.30 27.19 -13.82
N SER A 138 -2.18 26.83 -13.22
CA SER A 138 -1.01 26.40 -13.97
C SER A 138 -1.20 24.96 -14.41
N LYS A 139 -1.06 24.69 -15.71
CA LYS A 139 -1.22 23.35 -16.29
C LYS A 139 0.04 22.99 -17.08
N PRO A 140 0.53 21.74 -16.99
CA PRO A 140 1.67 21.32 -17.78
C PRO A 140 1.32 21.31 -19.29
N LEU A 141 2.26 21.71 -20.14
CA LEU A 141 2.09 21.61 -21.60
C LEU A 141 1.95 20.15 -22.06
N LYS A 142 2.59 19.23 -21.35
CA LYS A 142 2.54 17.79 -21.57
C LYS A 142 2.06 17.10 -20.29
N GLY A 143 0.98 16.32 -20.36
CA GLY A 143 0.42 15.62 -19.18
C GLY A 143 -0.89 14.93 -19.50
N GLN A 144 -1.39 14.15 -18.53
CA GLN A 144 -2.65 13.43 -18.65
C GLN A 144 -3.37 13.33 -17.30
N GLY A 145 -4.70 13.19 -17.32
CA GLY A 145 -5.52 12.89 -16.14
C GLY A 145 -5.48 13.92 -15.02
N GLY A 146 -5.14 15.19 -15.31
CA GLY A 146 -5.06 16.26 -14.31
C GLY A 146 -3.78 16.28 -13.47
N ALA A 147 -2.84 15.37 -13.72
CA ALA A 147 -1.57 15.33 -12.99
C ALA A 147 -0.71 16.58 -13.27
N GLY A 148 -0.19 17.21 -12.21
CA GLY A 148 0.70 18.37 -12.30
C GLY A 148 0.00 19.72 -12.44
N ILE A 149 -1.33 19.81 -12.35
CA ILE A 149 -2.04 21.09 -12.24
C ILE A 149 -1.63 21.75 -10.92
N ASN A 150 -1.37 23.06 -10.95
CA ASN A 150 -0.88 23.89 -9.85
C ASN A 150 0.49 23.45 -9.29
N SER A 151 1.27 22.65 -10.04
CA SER A 151 2.66 22.34 -9.69
C SER A 151 3.61 23.47 -10.17
N GLN A 152 4.69 23.69 -9.40
CA GLN A 152 5.79 24.62 -9.78
C GLN A 152 6.74 23.91 -10.76
N LYS A 153 6.30 23.61 -11.97
CA LYS A 153 7.13 23.01 -13.03
C LYS A 153 7.39 24.01 -14.13
N ASP A 154 8.51 23.84 -14.82
CA ASP A 154 8.77 24.49 -16.10
C ASP A 154 7.83 23.90 -17.17
N ASP A 155 7.69 24.58 -18.33
CA ASP A 155 6.82 24.17 -19.44
C ASP A 155 5.33 24.08 -19.06
N ILE A 156 4.77 25.19 -18.57
CA ILE A 156 3.37 25.33 -18.19
C ILE A 156 2.65 26.36 -19.08
N TYR A 157 1.32 26.27 -19.10
CA TYR A 157 0.43 27.32 -19.56
C TYR A 157 -0.59 27.65 -18.47
N TRP A 158 -1.22 28.81 -18.58
CA TRP A 158 -2.19 29.32 -17.62
C TRP A 158 -3.57 29.28 -18.22
N GLN A 159 -4.51 28.66 -17.50
CA GLN A 159 -5.90 28.58 -17.93
C GLN A 159 -6.80 29.07 -16.81
N ARG A 160 -7.81 29.87 -17.16
CA ARG A 160 -8.77 30.38 -16.18
C ARG A 160 -9.58 29.26 -15.58
N PHE A 161 -9.66 29.25 -14.25
CA PHE A 161 -10.52 28.29 -13.56
C PHE A 161 -11.99 28.53 -13.94
N CYS A 162 -12.67 27.46 -14.34
CA CYS A 162 -14.10 27.46 -14.63
C CYS A 162 -14.80 26.63 -13.55
N ASP A 163 -15.66 27.28 -12.76
CA ASP A 163 -16.52 26.59 -11.81
C ASP A 163 -17.66 25.90 -12.59
N GLY A 164 -17.82 24.60 -12.38
CA GLY A 164 -18.78 23.78 -13.09
C GLY A 164 -18.49 22.29 -13.00
N GLN A 165 -19.24 21.49 -13.74
CA GLN A 165 -19.10 20.04 -13.80
C GLN A 165 -18.16 19.64 -14.94
N ALA A 166 -17.12 18.88 -14.64
CA ALA A 166 -16.27 18.26 -15.64
C ALA A 166 -17.04 17.17 -16.39
N GLY A 167 -16.95 17.20 -17.72
CA GLY A 167 -17.59 16.22 -18.59
C GLY A 167 -16.68 15.80 -19.72
N SER A 168 -17.05 14.70 -20.37
CA SER A 168 -16.41 14.26 -21.61
C SER A 168 -17.41 13.68 -22.59
N VAL A 169 -16.96 13.54 -23.83
CA VAL A 169 -17.71 12.81 -24.87
C VAL A 169 -16.77 11.83 -25.56
N LEU A 170 -17.16 10.56 -25.58
CA LEU A 170 -16.48 9.51 -26.36
C LEU A 170 -17.08 9.48 -27.76
N PHE A 171 -16.22 9.49 -28.77
CA PHE A 171 -16.65 9.46 -30.17
C PHE A 171 -15.70 8.65 -31.04
N LEU A 172 -16.26 8.07 -32.11
CA LEU A 172 -15.52 7.46 -33.20
C LEU A 172 -15.36 8.48 -34.35
N ALA A 173 -14.16 8.61 -34.88
CA ALA A 173 -13.83 9.51 -35.98
C ALA A 173 -13.27 8.73 -37.18
N ASN A 174 -13.57 9.21 -38.38
CA ASN A 174 -13.07 8.64 -39.66
C ASN A 174 -12.35 9.66 -40.56
N GLY A 175 -11.84 10.73 -39.98
CA GLY A 175 -11.19 11.85 -40.67
C GLY A 175 -12.16 12.92 -41.22
N LYS A 176 -13.44 12.59 -41.37
CA LYS A 176 -14.46 13.49 -41.92
C LYS A 176 -15.66 13.69 -41.02
N ARG A 177 -16.06 12.66 -40.28
CA ARG A 177 -17.25 12.65 -39.43
C ARG A 177 -16.90 12.10 -38.03
N ALA A 178 -17.57 12.68 -37.02
CA ALA A 178 -17.60 12.17 -35.67
C ALA A 178 -18.93 11.45 -35.41
N GLU A 179 -18.87 10.23 -34.88
CA GLU A 179 -20.00 9.51 -34.34
C GLU A 179 -19.90 9.44 -32.83
N ILE A 180 -20.88 10.06 -32.15
CA ILE A 180 -20.89 10.10 -30.68
C ILE A 180 -21.34 8.76 -30.13
N ILE A 181 -20.50 8.18 -29.23
CA ILE A 181 -20.81 6.97 -28.45
C ILE A 181 -21.58 7.36 -27.20
N GLY A 182 -21.09 8.35 -26.44
CA GLY A 182 -21.82 8.86 -25.29
C GLY A 182 -21.18 10.07 -24.63
N PHE A 183 -22.02 10.77 -23.85
CA PHE A 183 -21.61 11.87 -22.99
C PHE A 183 -21.43 11.37 -21.56
N HIS A 184 -20.52 11.98 -20.83
CA HIS A 184 -20.12 11.53 -19.50
C HIS A 184 -20.01 12.71 -18.52
N THR A 185 -20.24 12.38 -17.26
CA THR A 185 -19.83 13.20 -16.12
C THR A 185 -18.56 12.61 -15.51
N GLN A 186 -17.56 13.46 -15.26
CA GLN A 186 -16.28 13.08 -14.66
C GLN A 186 -16.21 13.51 -13.20
N SER A 187 -15.47 12.75 -12.38
CA SER A 187 -15.13 13.09 -10.99
C SER A 187 -13.62 13.15 -10.81
N THR A 188 -13.18 13.95 -9.82
CA THR A 188 -11.76 14.12 -9.47
C THR A 188 -11.51 13.76 -8.02
N HIS A 189 -10.27 13.38 -7.70
CA HIS A 189 -9.75 13.14 -6.37
C HIS A 189 -8.69 14.19 -6.04
N GLY A 190 -8.79 14.81 -4.86
CA GLY A 190 -7.89 15.91 -4.51
C GLY A 190 -7.94 17.06 -5.54
N ASP A 191 -6.79 17.65 -5.81
CA ASP A 191 -6.67 18.78 -6.74
C ASP A 191 -6.61 18.30 -8.22
N PHE A 192 -7.77 18.08 -8.83
CA PHE A 192 -7.95 17.82 -10.26
C PHE A 192 -7.54 16.44 -10.80
N LEU A 193 -7.05 15.51 -9.99
CA LEU A 193 -6.68 14.18 -10.45
C LEU A 193 -7.94 13.40 -10.86
N PHE A 194 -7.99 12.86 -12.07
CA PHE A 194 -9.10 12.04 -12.54
C PHE A 194 -9.35 10.85 -11.62
N SER A 195 -10.58 10.69 -11.15
CA SER A 195 -10.93 9.59 -10.25
C SER A 195 -12.09 8.73 -10.72
N GLY A 196 -12.93 9.22 -11.62
CA GLY A 196 -14.08 8.44 -12.05
C GLY A 196 -14.86 9.07 -13.20
N ILE A 197 -15.76 8.27 -13.77
CA ILE A 197 -16.59 8.69 -14.91
C ILE A 197 -17.87 7.84 -14.94
N SER A 198 -18.99 8.46 -15.28
CA SER A 198 -20.27 7.77 -15.53
C SER A 198 -20.82 8.15 -16.90
N ASN A 199 -21.57 7.23 -17.55
CA ASN A 199 -22.24 7.50 -18.82
C ASN A 199 -23.54 8.29 -18.66
N HIS A 200 -23.62 9.08 -17.60
CA HIS A 200 -24.67 10.07 -17.35
C HIS A 200 -24.19 11.47 -17.71
N SER A 201 -25.11 12.30 -18.12
CA SER A 201 -24.81 13.71 -18.41
C SER A 201 -26.06 14.57 -18.25
N ASP A 202 -25.93 15.67 -17.51
CA ASP A 202 -26.98 16.68 -17.30
C ASP A 202 -27.03 17.71 -18.42
N LEU A 203 -26.34 17.50 -19.53
CA LEU A 203 -26.37 18.39 -20.70
C LEU A 203 -27.74 18.43 -21.33
N THR A 204 -28.21 19.62 -21.64
CA THR A 204 -29.41 19.84 -22.46
C THR A 204 -29.18 19.36 -23.88
N ASP A 205 -30.24 19.10 -24.61
CA ASP A 205 -30.14 18.69 -26.03
C ASP A 205 -29.48 19.78 -26.91
N GLY A 206 -29.67 21.06 -26.58
CA GLY A 206 -28.99 22.18 -27.25
C GLY A 206 -27.46 22.13 -27.04
N GLN A 207 -27.00 21.82 -25.81
CA GLN A 207 -25.58 21.69 -25.51
C GLN A 207 -24.97 20.43 -26.17
N LYS A 208 -25.69 19.34 -26.20
CA LYS A 208 -25.25 18.11 -26.90
C LYS A 208 -25.12 18.39 -28.42
N THR A 209 -26.07 19.09 -29.02
CA THR A 209 -26.01 19.51 -30.43
C THR A 209 -24.82 20.43 -30.68
N GLN A 210 -24.55 21.37 -29.77
CA GLN A 210 -23.40 22.27 -29.86
C GLN A 210 -22.08 21.50 -29.86
N ILE A 211 -21.90 20.57 -28.89
CA ILE A 211 -20.70 19.74 -28.81
C ILE A 211 -20.56 18.85 -30.04
N GLN A 212 -21.66 18.27 -30.55
CA GLN A 212 -21.65 17.51 -31.78
C GLN A 212 -21.15 18.35 -32.98
N SER A 213 -21.60 19.60 -33.09
CA SER A 213 -21.11 20.53 -34.11
C SER A 213 -19.60 20.81 -33.96
N TRP A 214 -19.12 20.96 -32.73
CA TRP A 214 -17.69 21.15 -32.47
C TRP A 214 -16.87 19.92 -32.88
N LEU A 215 -17.35 18.73 -32.57
CA LEU A 215 -16.68 17.48 -32.94
C LEU A 215 -16.57 17.34 -34.48
N GLN A 216 -17.61 17.67 -35.24
CA GLN A 216 -17.54 17.62 -36.70
C GLN A 216 -16.44 18.54 -37.25
N LYS A 217 -16.34 19.78 -36.72
CA LYS A 217 -15.30 20.72 -37.10
C LYS A 217 -13.90 20.25 -36.73
N LEU A 218 -13.72 19.73 -35.49
CA LEU A 218 -12.44 19.26 -34.97
C LEU A 218 -11.94 18.01 -35.71
N VAL A 219 -12.84 17.05 -36.02
CA VAL A 219 -12.49 15.86 -36.78
C VAL A 219 -12.00 16.24 -38.17
N GLY A 220 -12.67 17.13 -38.86
CA GLY A 220 -12.22 17.59 -40.19
C GLY A 220 -10.94 18.41 -40.16
N HIS A 221 -10.73 19.24 -39.12
CA HIS A 221 -9.54 20.10 -39.02
C HIS A 221 -8.25 19.31 -38.71
N PHE A 222 -8.36 18.32 -37.81
CA PHE A 222 -7.20 17.51 -37.37
C PHE A 222 -7.04 16.18 -38.10
N ASP A 223 -8.00 15.75 -38.93
CA ASP A 223 -8.10 14.42 -39.56
C ASP A 223 -8.14 13.30 -38.48
N LEU A 224 -8.96 13.47 -37.45
CA LEU A 224 -9.04 12.49 -36.33
C LEU A 224 -9.62 11.17 -36.83
N ARG A 225 -9.03 10.05 -36.34
CA ARG A 225 -9.43 8.68 -36.69
C ARG A 225 -9.51 7.79 -35.46
N GLY A 226 -10.34 6.74 -35.52
CA GLY A 226 -10.55 5.81 -34.41
C GLY A 226 -11.30 6.41 -33.23
N LEU A 227 -11.19 5.81 -32.07
CA LEU A 227 -11.77 6.27 -30.82
C LEU A 227 -10.99 7.47 -30.27
N ASN A 228 -11.73 8.48 -29.86
CA ASN A 228 -11.20 9.70 -29.24
C ASN A 228 -12.15 10.15 -28.13
N SER A 229 -11.67 10.97 -27.19
CA SER A 229 -12.54 11.71 -26.28
C SER A 229 -12.23 13.20 -26.26
N LEU A 230 -13.27 14.02 -26.10
CA LEU A 230 -13.18 15.46 -25.87
C LEU A 230 -13.59 15.75 -24.44
N ASP A 231 -12.71 16.40 -23.67
CA ASP A 231 -12.98 16.85 -22.32
C ASP A 231 -13.42 18.31 -22.31
N PHE A 232 -14.43 18.62 -21.49
CA PHE A 232 -15.02 19.96 -21.40
C PHE A 232 -15.51 20.27 -19.97
N MET A 233 -15.67 21.57 -19.67
CA MET A 233 -16.40 22.04 -18.49
C MET A 233 -17.81 22.43 -18.87
N HIS A 234 -18.81 21.95 -18.16
CA HIS A 234 -20.19 22.37 -18.18
C HIS A 234 -20.44 23.37 -17.05
N THR A 235 -20.73 24.60 -17.37
CA THR A 235 -20.95 25.71 -16.44
C THR A 235 -22.31 26.37 -16.69
N GLU A 236 -22.74 27.25 -15.80
CA GLU A 236 -23.94 28.09 -16.03
C GLU A 236 -23.85 28.96 -17.30
N LYS A 237 -22.62 29.28 -17.74
CA LYS A 237 -22.37 30.09 -18.95
C LYS A 237 -22.31 29.29 -20.25
N GLY A 238 -22.40 27.94 -20.14
CA GLY A 238 -22.30 27.03 -21.29
C GLY A 238 -21.15 26.03 -21.16
N CYS A 239 -20.82 25.37 -22.25
CA CYS A 239 -19.76 24.41 -22.33
C CYS A 239 -18.44 25.03 -22.84
N PHE A 240 -17.31 24.61 -22.27
CA PHE A 240 -15.98 25.09 -22.65
C PHE A 240 -15.05 23.88 -22.86
N VAL A 241 -14.46 23.77 -24.04
CA VAL A 241 -13.52 22.68 -24.38
C VAL A 241 -12.23 22.83 -23.59
N LEU A 242 -11.75 21.72 -23.03
CA LEU A 242 -10.46 21.65 -22.34
C LEU A 242 -9.38 21.03 -23.21
N GLU A 243 -9.61 19.79 -23.70
CA GLU A 243 -8.65 19.04 -24.50
C GLU A 243 -9.32 17.92 -25.30
N ILE A 244 -8.59 17.38 -26.27
CA ILE A 244 -8.90 16.11 -26.94
C ILE A 244 -7.86 15.08 -26.53
N ASN A 245 -8.32 13.88 -26.18
CA ASN A 245 -7.50 12.67 -26.04
C ASN A 245 -7.61 11.89 -27.37
N PRO A 246 -6.60 11.95 -28.26
CA PRO A 246 -6.67 11.35 -29.61
C PRO A 246 -6.33 9.84 -29.56
N ARG A 247 -7.00 9.11 -28.68
CA ARG A 247 -6.81 7.68 -28.41
C ARG A 247 -8.02 7.09 -27.66
N PRO A 248 -8.13 5.74 -27.57
CA PRO A 248 -9.10 5.12 -26.68
C PRO A 248 -8.92 5.57 -25.23
N SER A 249 -9.99 5.97 -24.57
CA SER A 249 -10.01 6.49 -23.20
C SER A 249 -10.76 5.55 -22.25
N ALA A 250 -10.57 5.73 -20.92
CA ALA A 250 -11.21 4.90 -19.90
C ALA A 250 -12.74 4.83 -20.04
N SER A 251 -13.37 5.84 -20.64
CA SER A 251 -14.81 5.87 -20.88
C SER A 251 -15.32 4.76 -21.80
N MET A 252 -14.47 4.14 -22.63
CA MET A 252 -14.89 3.00 -23.44
C MET A 252 -15.37 1.80 -22.62
N GLN A 253 -14.87 1.65 -21.39
CA GLN A 253 -15.25 0.58 -20.47
C GLN A 253 -16.71 0.68 -19.97
N LEU A 254 -17.33 1.87 -20.12
CA LEU A 254 -18.72 2.07 -19.73
C LEU A 254 -19.71 1.42 -20.71
N TYR A 255 -19.24 0.96 -21.86
CA TYR A 255 -20.11 0.44 -22.93
C TYR A 255 -19.80 -1.01 -23.24
N ASP A 256 -20.86 -1.80 -23.39
CA ASP A 256 -20.77 -3.17 -23.89
C ASP A 256 -21.01 -3.18 -25.40
N LEU A 257 -20.12 -2.54 -26.12
CA LEU A 257 -20.15 -2.34 -27.58
C LEU A 257 -18.82 -2.83 -28.18
N PRO A 258 -18.80 -3.25 -29.47
CA PRO A 258 -17.58 -3.66 -30.15
C PRO A 258 -16.69 -2.46 -30.53
N LEU A 259 -16.24 -1.73 -29.49
CA LEU A 259 -15.49 -0.48 -29.66
C LEU A 259 -14.06 -0.71 -30.13
N PHE A 260 -13.46 -1.86 -29.80
CA PHE A 260 -12.12 -2.19 -30.27
C PHE A 260 -12.11 -2.41 -31.79
N ASN A 261 -13.03 -3.20 -32.31
CA ASN A 261 -13.20 -3.39 -33.75
C ASN A 261 -13.57 -2.09 -34.48
N ALA A 262 -14.42 -1.25 -33.85
CA ALA A 262 -14.77 0.06 -34.40
C ALA A 262 -13.55 0.98 -34.52
N HIS A 263 -12.64 0.95 -33.52
CA HIS A 263 -11.38 1.68 -33.56
C HIS A 263 -10.48 1.25 -34.72
N LEU A 264 -10.43 -0.05 -35.03
CA LEU A 264 -9.64 -0.59 -36.15
C LEU A 264 -10.27 -0.28 -37.52
N THR A 265 -11.59 -0.44 -37.62
CA THR A 265 -12.29 -0.38 -38.93
C THR A 265 -12.86 1.00 -39.25
N LEU A 266 -12.91 1.93 -38.28
CA LEU A 266 -13.53 3.24 -38.36
C LEU A 266 -15.04 3.18 -38.68
N GLN A 267 -15.70 2.07 -38.35
CA GLN A 267 -17.13 1.82 -38.64
C GLN A 267 -17.87 1.42 -37.39
N THR A 268 -19.12 1.85 -37.30
CA THR A 268 -20.06 1.46 -36.25
C THR A 268 -21.02 0.41 -36.77
N LYS A 269 -21.25 -0.65 -36.00
CA LYS A 269 -22.19 -1.74 -36.34
C LYS A 269 -22.97 -2.16 -35.08
N TRP A 270 -23.60 -1.21 -34.39
CA TRP A 270 -24.40 -1.53 -33.19
C TRP A 270 -25.66 -0.70 -33.09
N ASN A 271 -26.71 -1.29 -32.50
CA ASN A 271 -27.86 -0.54 -32.01
C ASN A 271 -27.57 -0.10 -30.56
N ARG A 272 -27.81 1.17 -30.23
CA ARG A 272 -27.56 1.71 -28.90
C ARG A 272 -28.38 0.95 -27.83
N VAL A 273 -27.72 0.39 -26.84
CA VAL A 273 -28.31 -0.07 -25.58
C VAL A 273 -27.91 0.93 -24.51
N SER A 274 -28.87 1.41 -23.74
CA SER A 274 -28.67 2.47 -22.73
C SER A 274 -28.53 1.90 -21.34
N ASP A 275 -27.54 1.03 -21.10
CA ASP A 275 -27.23 0.64 -19.73
C ASP A 275 -26.51 1.77 -19.02
N SER A 276 -26.86 2.01 -17.75
CA SER A 276 -26.17 2.95 -16.91
C SER A 276 -24.92 2.31 -16.32
N SER A 277 -23.79 2.98 -16.48
CA SER A 277 -22.49 2.50 -16.03
C SER A 277 -21.67 3.60 -15.36
N ALA A 278 -20.93 3.23 -14.33
CA ALA A 278 -20.01 4.09 -13.64
C ALA A 278 -18.68 3.38 -13.41
N TYR A 279 -17.58 4.11 -13.49
CA TYR A 279 -16.21 3.68 -13.31
C TYR A 279 -15.51 4.59 -12.29
N GLN A 280 -14.68 4.01 -11.42
CA GLN A 280 -13.89 4.75 -10.45
C GLN A 280 -12.53 4.10 -10.26
N ILE A 281 -11.50 4.93 -10.10
CA ILE A 281 -10.19 4.52 -9.61
C ILE A 281 -10.20 4.64 -8.08
N LEU A 282 -9.85 3.58 -7.39
CA LEU A 282 -9.65 3.58 -5.95
C LEU A 282 -8.20 3.97 -5.64
N TYR A 283 -8.02 5.09 -4.97
CA TYR A 283 -6.71 5.57 -4.53
C TYR A 283 -6.43 5.20 -3.09
N ALA A 284 -5.17 4.88 -2.79
CA ALA A 284 -4.73 4.53 -1.45
C ALA A 284 -4.71 5.77 -0.53
N PRO A 285 -5.48 5.83 0.56
CA PRO A 285 -5.46 6.96 1.50
C PRO A 285 -4.20 6.97 2.38
N ARG A 286 -3.50 5.86 2.44
CA ARG A 286 -2.21 5.62 3.06
C ARG A 286 -1.47 4.52 2.31
N SER A 287 -0.18 4.33 2.58
CA SER A 287 0.53 3.16 2.02
C SER A 287 -0.03 1.86 2.61
N LEU A 288 -0.19 0.86 1.74
CA LEU A 288 -0.70 -0.47 2.11
C LEU A 288 -0.01 -1.56 1.30
N ILE A 289 -0.10 -2.79 1.79
CA ILE A 289 0.38 -3.98 1.08
C ILE A 289 -0.84 -4.76 0.60
N ILE A 290 -0.78 -5.26 -0.63
CA ILE A 290 -1.82 -6.15 -1.16
C ILE A 290 -1.62 -7.55 -0.57
N PRO A 291 -2.63 -8.12 0.14
CA PRO A 291 -2.51 -9.46 0.72
C PRO A 291 -2.21 -10.54 -0.31
N ARG A 292 -1.45 -11.58 0.06
CA ARG A 292 -1.08 -12.68 -0.86
C ARG A 292 -2.29 -13.43 -1.41
N HIS A 293 -3.35 -13.60 -0.62
CA HIS A 293 -4.57 -14.31 -0.99
C HIS A 293 -5.79 -13.41 -1.02
N PHE A 294 -5.63 -12.18 -1.52
CA PHE A 294 -6.73 -11.23 -1.58
C PHE A 294 -7.74 -11.60 -2.66
N HIS A 295 -9.01 -11.70 -2.28
CA HIS A 295 -10.12 -11.98 -3.20
C HIS A 295 -10.73 -10.68 -3.72
N TRP A 296 -10.36 -10.32 -4.93
CA TRP A 296 -10.90 -9.15 -5.61
C TRP A 296 -12.38 -9.34 -5.97
N LEU A 297 -13.17 -8.28 -5.85
CA LEU A 297 -14.54 -8.29 -6.37
C LEU A 297 -14.51 -8.46 -7.89
N LYS A 298 -15.54 -9.12 -8.45
CA LYS A 298 -15.61 -9.44 -9.91
C LYS A 298 -15.56 -8.22 -10.81
N ASN A 299 -15.95 -7.06 -10.29
CA ASN A 299 -15.98 -5.78 -10.98
C ASN A 299 -14.75 -4.91 -10.72
N CYS A 300 -13.71 -5.43 -10.08
CA CYS A 300 -12.42 -4.81 -9.95
C CYS A 300 -11.51 -5.17 -11.12
N HIS A 301 -10.77 -4.19 -11.59
CA HIS A 301 -9.87 -4.27 -12.74
C HIS A 301 -8.57 -3.51 -12.44
N ASP A 302 -7.57 -3.62 -13.33
CA ASP A 302 -6.25 -3.00 -13.14
C ASP A 302 -5.64 -3.45 -11.80
N LEU A 303 -5.61 -4.79 -11.58
CA LEU A 303 -5.31 -5.39 -10.29
C LEU A 303 -3.81 -5.40 -10.02
N PRO A 304 -3.35 -4.90 -8.86
CA PRO A 304 -1.96 -5.02 -8.47
C PRO A 304 -1.59 -6.47 -8.12
N HIS A 305 -0.30 -6.77 -8.23
CA HIS A 305 0.22 -8.07 -7.82
C HIS A 305 0.14 -8.26 -6.29
N ALA A 306 -0.02 -9.51 -5.87
CA ALA A 306 0.05 -9.88 -4.47
C ALA A 306 1.40 -9.49 -3.85
N GLY A 307 1.38 -8.90 -2.64
CA GLY A 307 2.56 -8.41 -1.95
C GLY A 307 3.08 -7.05 -2.43
N ALA A 308 2.47 -6.43 -3.44
CA ALA A 308 2.84 -5.09 -3.90
C ALA A 308 2.54 -4.04 -2.82
N ILE A 309 3.47 -3.11 -2.63
CA ILE A 309 3.27 -1.92 -1.80
C ILE A 309 2.68 -0.82 -2.67
N ILE A 310 1.47 -0.39 -2.31
CA ILE A 310 0.83 0.76 -2.92
C ILE A 310 1.02 1.95 -1.97
N ARG A 311 1.68 3.01 -2.44
CA ARG A 311 1.93 4.20 -1.62
C ARG A 311 0.70 5.09 -1.54
N LYS A 312 0.64 5.94 -0.52
CA LYS A 312 -0.40 6.95 -0.38
C LYS A 312 -0.62 7.73 -1.70
N ASN A 313 -1.88 7.95 -2.05
CA ASN A 313 -2.32 8.62 -3.28
C ASN A 313 -1.98 7.89 -4.60
N GLN A 314 -1.42 6.67 -4.57
CA GLN A 314 -1.31 5.84 -5.76
C GLN A 314 -2.62 5.09 -6.03
N PRO A 315 -2.94 4.78 -7.31
CA PRO A 315 -4.08 3.96 -7.65
C PRO A 315 -3.87 2.51 -7.15
N ILE A 316 -4.94 1.93 -6.58
CA ILE A 316 -4.97 0.52 -6.17
C ILE A 316 -5.52 -0.34 -7.30
N CYS A 317 -6.73 -0.01 -7.75
CA CYS A 317 -7.44 -0.70 -8.83
C CYS A 317 -8.53 0.21 -9.39
N SER A 318 -9.19 -0.22 -10.43
CA SER A 318 -10.42 0.39 -10.91
C SER A 318 -11.65 -0.49 -10.62
N ILE A 319 -12.81 0.14 -10.46
CA ILE A 319 -14.08 -0.52 -10.17
C ILE A 319 -15.10 -0.07 -11.22
N ILE A 320 -15.83 -1.02 -11.82
CA ILE A 320 -16.92 -0.74 -12.77
C ILE A 320 -18.23 -1.22 -12.17
N ALA A 321 -19.24 -0.36 -12.15
CA ALA A 321 -20.60 -0.73 -11.77
C ALA A 321 -21.57 -0.51 -12.94
N ARG A 322 -22.49 -1.44 -13.15
CA ARG A 322 -23.53 -1.39 -14.18
C ARG A 322 -24.88 -1.66 -13.56
N ALA A 323 -25.84 -0.79 -13.74
CA ALA A 323 -27.22 -0.95 -13.24
C ALA A 323 -28.13 0.05 -13.92
N MET A 324 -29.42 -0.20 -13.87
CA MET A 324 -30.46 0.72 -14.29
C MET A 324 -31.34 1.09 -13.09
N PRO A 325 -31.67 2.33 -12.82
CA PRO A 325 -31.20 3.56 -13.48
C PRO A 325 -29.79 3.99 -13.05
N THR A 326 -29.26 5.10 -13.60
CA THR A 326 -27.90 5.62 -13.31
C THR A 326 -27.61 5.79 -11.83
N ALA A 327 -28.57 6.26 -11.04
CA ALA A 327 -28.43 6.39 -9.59
C ALA A 327 -28.08 5.04 -8.90
N SER A 328 -28.63 3.94 -9.42
CA SER A 328 -28.29 2.59 -8.92
C SER A 328 -26.87 2.16 -9.30
N ALA A 329 -26.34 2.58 -10.47
CA ALA A 329 -24.97 2.27 -10.84
C ALA A 329 -23.96 3.04 -9.97
N LEU A 330 -24.22 4.31 -9.66
CA LEU A 330 -23.39 5.11 -8.75
C LEU A 330 -23.45 4.58 -7.30
N GLU A 331 -24.65 4.20 -6.84
CA GLU A 331 -24.79 3.60 -5.50
C GLU A 331 -24.10 2.23 -5.40
N LEU A 332 -24.23 1.39 -6.42
CA LEU A 332 -23.50 0.12 -6.47
C LEU A 332 -21.98 0.32 -6.49
N LEU A 333 -21.50 1.35 -7.21
CA LEU A 333 -20.09 1.71 -7.21
C LEU A 333 -19.63 2.10 -5.80
N ARG A 334 -20.40 2.93 -5.10
CA ARG A 334 -20.13 3.35 -3.72
C ARG A 334 -20.07 2.17 -2.75
N ILE A 335 -21.03 1.23 -2.85
CA ILE A 335 -21.08 0.03 -2.01
C ILE A 335 -19.84 -0.84 -2.25
N ASN A 336 -19.49 -1.10 -3.51
CA ASN A 336 -18.32 -1.90 -3.88
C ASN A 336 -17.02 -1.27 -3.42
N THR A 337 -16.89 0.05 -3.55
CA THR A 337 -15.74 0.82 -3.04
C THR A 337 -15.60 0.66 -1.54
N GLN A 338 -16.67 0.88 -0.76
CA GLN A 338 -16.64 0.70 0.69
C GLN A 338 -16.33 -0.73 1.13
N GLN A 339 -16.85 -1.72 0.43
CA GLN A 339 -16.55 -3.12 0.71
C GLN A 339 -15.05 -3.41 0.48
N LEU A 340 -14.49 -2.90 -0.61
CA LEU A 340 -13.08 -3.08 -0.94
C LEU A 340 -12.16 -2.36 0.05
N GLU A 341 -12.49 -1.12 0.43
CA GLU A 341 -11.77 -0.35 1.45
C GLU A 341 -11.72 -1.09 2.79
N ARG A 342 -12.83 -1.68 3.22
CA ARG A 342 -12.88 -2.51 4.44
C ARG A 342 -12.04 -3.78 4.31
N SER A 343 -12.13 -4.47 3.18
CA SER A 343 -11.39 -5.71 2.92
C SER A 343 -9.88 -5.48 2.85
N LEU A 344 -9.43 -4.32 2.36
CA LEU A 344 -8.03 -3.90 2.32
C LEU A 344 -7.55 -3.25 3.62
N ASN A 345 -8.38 -3.22 4.66
CA ASN A 345 -8.05 -2.58 5.95
C ASN A 345 -7.48 -1.15 5.79
N MET A 346 -8.04 -0.34 4.89
CA MET A 346 -7.48 0.96 4.51
C MET A 346 -7.45 2.00 5.65
N ASN A 347 -8.13 1.72 6.78
CA ASN A 347 -8.25 2.61 7.94
C ASN A 347 -7.43 2.14 9.15
N GLN A 348 -6.41 1.27 8.97
CA GLN A 348 -5.58 0.83 10.10
C GLN A 348 -4.76 1.99 10.69
N ALA A 349 -4.57 1.96 12.03
CA ALA A 349 -3.78 2.97 12.75
C ALA A 349 -2.28 2.88 12.40
N SER A 350 -1.57 4.01 12.44
CA SER A 350 -0.12 4.07 12.32
C SER A 350 0.53 3.81 13.69
N VAL A 351 1.27 2.72 13.81
CA VAL A 351 2.00 2.38 15.05
C VAL A 351 3.11 3.39 15.35
N ASN A 352 3.77 3.97 14.34
CA ASN A 352 4.77 5.00 14.56
C ASN A 352 4.15 6.31 15.05
N LYS A 353 3.00 6.74 14.52
CA LYS A 353 2.30 7.96 15.01
C LYS A 353 1.78 7.78 16.42
N LEU A 354 1.22 6.62 16.75
CA LEU A 354 0.68 6.34 18.09
C LEU A 354 1.78 6.33 19.17
N THR A 355 3.01 5.96 18.82
CA THR A 355 4.13 5.93 19.77
C THR A 355 4.82 7.26 19.98
N GLN A 356 4.62 8.26 19.13
CA GLN A 356 5.26 9.59 19.25
C GLN A 356 5.10 10.23 20.64
N PRO A 357 3.90 10.28 21.24
CA PRO A 357 3.74 10.88 22.58
C PRO A 357 4.52 10.12 23.66
N LEU A 358 4.65 8.78 23.54
CA LEU A 358 5.39 7.95 24.49
C LEU A 358 6.91 8.18 24.37
N VAL A 359 7.42 8.30 23.15
CA VAL A 359 8.82 8.66 22.88
C VAL A 359 9.14 10.04 23.43
N GLN A 360 8.27 11.02 23.20
CA GLN A 360 8.42 12.36 23.73
C GLN A 360 8.39 12.36 25.27
N GLN A 361 7.54 11.54 25.88
CA GLN A 361 7.50 11.37 27.34
C GLN A 361 8.83 10.84 27.90
N LEU A 362 9.50 9.89 27.22
CA LEU A 362 10.84 9.43 27.62
C LEU A 362 11.86 10.56 27.55
N ILE A 363 11.83 11.35 26.49
CA ILE A 363 12.76 12.48 26.27
C ILE A 363 12.55 13.57 27.33
N ASP A 364 11.32 14.03 27.51
CA ASP A 364 10.99 15.16 28.42
C ASP A 364 11.24 14.81 29.88
N ASN A 365 11.13 13.54 30.25
CA ASN A 365 11.31 13.04 31.61
C ASN A 365 12.56 12.21 31.82
N ALA A 366 13.59 12.37 30.96
CA ALA A 366 14.77 11.51 30.95
C ALA A 366 15.43 11.36 32.34
N ALA A 367 15.68 12.47 33.03
CA ALA A 367 16.26 12.46 34.37
C ALA A 367 15.40 11.72 35.41
N LYS A 368 14.06 11.94 35.40
CA LYS A 368 13.11 11.25 36.28
C LYS A 368 13.06 9.75 36.00
N LEU A 369 13.11 9.38 34.74
CA LEU A 369 13.04 7.99 34.25
C LEU A 369 14.40 7.30 34.30
N ARG A 370 15.48 8.02 34.62
CA ARG A 370 16.86 7.54 34.67
C ARG A 370 17.34 6.94 33.36
N VAL A 371 16.96 7.60 32.25
CA VAL A 371 17.42 7.31 30.88
C VAL A 371 18.29 8.43 30.36
N GLY A 372 19.19 8.13 29.45
CA GLY A 372 20.00 9.13 28.73
C GLY A 372 19.37 9.46 27.38
N VAL A 373 19.50 10.70 26.94
CA VAL A 373 19.08 11.13 25.61
C VAL A 373 20.27 11.82 24.94
N GLU A 374 20.66 11.30 23.78
CA GLU A 374 21.76 11.82 22.98
C GLU A 374 21.31 12.03 21.54
N ILE A 375 21.73 13.13 20.92
CA ILE A 375 21.57 13.37 19.50
C ILE A 375 22.94 13.14 18.86
N LEU A 376 23.02 12.13 17.99
CA LEU A 376 24.26 11.77 17.31
C LEU A 376 24.59 12.79 16.18
N GLU A 377 25.81 12.70 15.63
CA GLU A 377 26.30 13.61 14.59
C GLU A 377 25.46 13.62 13.31
N ASN A 378 24.78 12.50 12.98
CA ASN A 378 23.85 12.39 11.85
C ASN A 378 22.42 12.87 12.19
N GLY A 379 22.18 13.37 13.41
CA GLY A 379 20.91 13.88 13.90
C GLY A 379 19.97 12.82 14.51
N CYS A 380 20.34 11.53 14.53
CA CYS A 380 19.52 10.49 15.14
C CYS A 380 19.46 10.67 16.67
N THR A 381 18.26 10.53 17.24
CA THR A 381 18.07 10.51 18.69
C THR A 381 18.26 9.11 19.23
N VAL A 382 19.18 8.94 20.19
CA VAL A 382 19.41 7.68 20.92
C VAL A 382 18.96 7.86 22.36
N ILE A 383 18.14 6.92 22.84
CA ILE A 383 17.70 6.83 24.24
C ILE A 383 18.38 5.64 24.88
N ASP A 384 19.29 5.90 25.81
CA ASP A 384 19.96 4.88 26.63
C ASP A 384 19.11 4.56 27.87
N ALA A 385 18.57 3.35 27.92
CA ALA A 385 17.74 2.88 29.03
C ALA A 385 18.44 1.75 29.84
N GLY A 386 19.78 1.78 29.92
CA GLY A 386 20.46 0.80 30.74
C GLY A 386 21.92 0.48 30.41
N ILE A 387 22.57 1.20 29.46
CA ILE A 387 24.01 1.03 29.14
C ILE A 387 24.86 1.85 30.10
N GLN A 388 24.77 3.17 30.03
CA GLN A 388 25.44 4.10 30.93
C GLN A 388 24.49 4.61 32.02
N GLN A 389 23.20 4.64 31.70
CA GLN A 389 22.14 5.02 32.63
C GLN A 389 21.59 3.78 33.34
N VAL A 390 21.07 3.99 34.54
CA VAL A 390 20.54 2.84 35.34
C VAL A 390 19.26 2.27 34.74
N GLY A 391 18.47 3.09 34.06
CA GLY A 391 17.11 2.78 33.65
C GLY A 391 16.16 2.63 34.86
N GLY A 392 14.90 2.40 34.60
CA GLY A 392 13.90 2.23 35.66
C GLY A 392 12.71 1.38 35.24
N LEU A 393 11.93 0.89 36.23
CA LEU A 393 10.72 0.12 35.93
C LEU A 393 9.75 0.91 35.07
N GLU A 394 9.54 2.19 35.39
CA GLU A 394 8.62 3.04 34.61
C GLU A 394 9.13 3.33 33.21
N ALA A 395 10.44 3.52 33.01
CA ALA A 395 11.03 3.62 31.67
C ALA A 395 10.75 2.33 30.87
N GLY A 396 10.97 1.16 31.48
CA GLY A 396 10.67 -0.15 30.86
C GLY A 396 9.19 -0.32 30.51
N ARG A 397 8.29 0.17 31.36
CA ARG A 397 6.85 0.17 31.10
C ARG A 397 6.50 0.97 29.84
N ILE A 398 7.01 2.22 29.74
CA ILE A 398 6.78 3.10 28.59
C ILE A 398 7.41 2.49 27.31
N ILE A 399 8.62 1.94 27.41
CA ILE A 399 9.31 1.27 26.29
C ILE A 399 8.49 0.07 25.82
N ALA A 400 7.90 -0.70 26.72
CA ALA A 400 7.04 -1.83 26.37
C ALA A 400 5.77 -1.38 25.60
N GLU A 401 5.16 -0.26 25.98
CA GLU A 401 4.04 0.34 25.22
C GLU A 401 4.50 0.87 23.84
N ILE A 402 5.70 1.42 23.72
CA ILE A 402 6.30 1.77 22.43
C ILE A 402 6.51 0.52 21.58
N CYS A 403 7.05 -0.58 22.15
CA CYS A 403 7.18 -1.84 21.44
C CYS A 403 5.83 -2.34 20.93
N LEU A 404 4.73 -2.21 21.70
CA LEU A 404 3.38 -2.55 21.28
C LEU A 404 2.79 -1.58 20.21
N GLY A 405 3.60 -0.65 19.70
CA GLY A 405 3.13 0.32 18.70
C GLY A 405 2.12 1.33 19.22
N GLY A 406 2.06 1.55 20.55
CA GLY A 406 1.05 2.40 21.19
C GLY A 406 -0.37 1.80 21.15
N MET A 407 -0.51 0.53 20.77
CA MET A 407 -1.81 -0.16 20.63
C MET A 407 -2.22 -0.97 21.85
N GLY A 408 -1.41 -0.96 22.90
CA GLY A 408 -1.66 -1.68 24.14
C GLY A 408 -1.28 -0.87 25.36
N THR A 409 -1.68 -1.35 26.52
CA THR A 409 -1.35 -0.78 27.82
C THR A 409 -0.49 -1.74 28.62
N VAL A 410 0.49 -1.21 29.32
CA VAL A 410 1.37 -1.96 30.21
C VAL A 410 1.28 -1.38 31.61
N SER A 411 1.07 -2.23 32.60
CA SER A 411 1.04 -1.83 34.01
C SER A 411 1.92 -2.75 34.86
N ILE A 412 2.39 -2.21 35.96
CA ILE A 412 3.16 -2.96 36.97
C ILE A 412 2.33 -3.07 38.24
N SER A 413 2.17 -4.24 38.76
CA SER A 413 1.39 -4.51 39.97
C SER A 413 2.00 -5.60 40.83
N HIS A 414 1.53 -5.73 42.07
CA HIS A 414 1.85 -6.88 42.90
C HIS A 414 0.76 -7.95 42.76
N SER A 415 1.21 -9.22 42.63
CA SER A 415 0.32 -10.36 42.51
C SER A 415 0.81 -11.49 43.40
N GLN A 416 -0.10 -12.35 43.89
CA GLN A 416 0.20 -13.48 44.73
C GLN A 416 0.24 -14.82 43.98
N TYR A 417 0.13 -14.82 42.66
CA TYR A 417 0.11 -16.07 41.89
C TYR A 417 1.49 -16.72 41.78
N THR A 418 2.58 -15.97 41.99
CA THR A 418 3.92 -16.50 42.18
C THR A 418 4.36 -16.20 43.60
N THR A 419 4.62 -17.24 44.39
CA THR A 419 4.79 -17.13 45.86
C THR A 419 5.96 -16.23 46.26
N ASN A 420 7.09 -16.32 45.56
CA ASN A 420 8.33 -15.61 45.92
C ASN A 420 8.57 -14.33 45.09
N TRP A 421 7.83 -14.12 43.99
CA TRP A 421 8.08 -13.07 43.00
C TRP A 421 6.81 -12.29 42.71
N PRO A 422 6.33 -11.45 43.64
CA PRO A 422 5.00 -10.85 43.57
C PRO A 422 4.93 -9.67 42.58
N LEU A 423 6.05 -9.04 42.22
CA LEU A 423 6.06 -7.91 41.28
C LEU A 423 5.86 -8.42 39.86
N SER A 424 4.79 -7.98 39.20
CA SER A 424 4.37 -8.46 37.87
C SER A 424 4.12 -7.33 36.89
N VAL A 425 4.46 -7.59 35.63
CA VAL A 425 4.02 -6.78 34.49
C VAL A 425 2.73 -7.38 33.92
N ASN A 426 1.77 -6.50 33.56
CA ASN A 426 0.52 -6.89 32.91
C ASN A 426 0.41 -6.13 31.60
N VAL A 427 0.00 -6.83 30.56
CA VAL A 427 -0.14 -6.33 29.19
C VAL A 427 -1.54 -6.60 28.68
N HIS A 428 -2.15 -5.63 28.02
CA HIS A 428 -3.46 -5.78 27.38
C HIS A 428 -3.47 -5.03 26.05
N THR A 429 -4.08 -5.62 25.03
CA THR A 429 -4.33 -4.97 23.74
C THR A 429 -5.53 -5.54 23.02
N GLY A 430 -6.42 -4.67 22.56
CA GLY A 430 -7.52 -5.00 21.65
C GLY A 430 -7.08 -5.15 20.17
N ASN A 431 -5.78 -5.07 19.90
CA ASN A 431 -5.19 -5.30 18.56
C ASN A 431 -3.96 -6.21 18.66
N PRO A 432 -4.09 -7.45 19.16
CA PRO A 432 -2.95 -8.29 19.50
C PRO A 432 -2.08 -8.63 18.28
N VAL A 433 -2.67 -8.80 17.10
CA VAL A 433 -1.91 -9.10 15.87
C VAL A 433 -0.98 -7.95 15.52
N LEU A 434 -1.51 -6.72 15.42
CA LEU A 434 -0.70 -5.57 15.03
C LEU A 434 0.23 -5.11 16.16
N GLY A 435 -0.26 -5.05 17.39
CA GLY A 435 0.55 -4.65 18.56
C GLY A 435 1.71 -5.61 18.83
N CYS A 436 1.43 -6.90 18.88
CA CYS A 436 2.46 -7.91 19.19
C CYS A 436 3.31 -8.27 17.98
N LEU A 437 2.72 -8.76 16.89
CA LEU A 437 3.48 -9.24 15.73
C LEU A 437 3.93 -8.09 14.83
N GLY A 438 3.05 -7.14 14.54
CA GLY A 438 3.33 -5.99 13.67
C GLY A 438 4.22 -4.91 14.30
N SER A 439 4.45 -4.93 15.63
CA SER A 439 5.29 -3.95 16.30
C SER A 439 6.23 -4.57 17.31
N GLN A 440 5.75 -5.28 18.35
CA GLN A 440 6.58 -5.72 19.47
C GLN A 440 7.57 -6.86 19.12
N TYR A 441 7.23 -7.76 18.23
CA TYR A 441 8.12 -8.84 17.80
C TYR A 441 9.51 -8.34 17.37
N ALA A 442 10.58 -9.02 17.77
CA ALA A 442 11.95 -8.64 17.46
C ALA A 442 12.46 -9.38 16.21
N GLY A 443 11.85 -9.08 15.05
CA GLY A 443 12.11 -9.80 13.81
C GLY A 443 13.17 -9.18 12.90
N TRP A 444 13.55 -7.91 13.13
CA TRP A 444 14.48 -7.21 12.24
C TRP A 444 15.94 -7.46 12.62
N SER A 445 16.62 -8.34 11.89
CA SER A 445 18.05 -8.61 12.08
C SER A 445 18.90 -7.45 11.56
N LEU A 446 19.73 -6.89 12.45
CA LEU A 446 20.66 -5.80 12.20
C LEU A 446 22.08 -6.26 12.46
N SER A 447 22.95 -6.24 11.46
CA SER A 447 24.35 -6.64 11.58
C SER A 447 25.27 -5.69 10.82
N HIS A 448 26.41 -5.37 11.45
CA HIS A 448 27.52 -4.63 10.84
C HIS A 448 28.81 -4.97 11.59
N GLU A 449 29.81 -5.49 10.89
CA GLU A 449 31.05 -6.00 11.49
C GLU A 449 30.79 -6.96 12.66
N LYS A 450 31.16 -6.58 13.88
CA LYS A 450 30.95 -7.36 15.12
C LYS A 450 29.63 -7.04 15.82
N TYR A 451 28.90 -5.99 15.39
CA TYR A 451 27.62 -5.62 15.97
C TYR A 451 26.51 -6.49 15.42
N TYR A 452 25.73 -7.07 16.31
CA TYR A 452 24.51 -7.81 15.98
C TYR A 452 23.41 -7.47 16.97
N ALA A 453 22.22 -7.22 16.49
CA ALA A 453 21.04 -7.01 17.32
C ALA A 453 19.76 -7.38 16.56
N LEU A 454 18.69 -7.62 17.30
CA LEU A 454 17.35 -7.76 16.78
C LEU A 454 16.56 -6.48 17.09
N GLY A 455 16.02 -5.86 16.05
CA GLY A 455 15.17 -4.68 16.15
C GLY A 455 13.72 -5.06 16.43
N SER A 456 13.11 -4.32 17.33
CA SER A 456 11.71 -4.40 17.76
C SER A 456 11.07 -3.01 17.62
N GLY A 457 9.76 -2.93 17.76
CA GLY A 457 9.05 -1.65 17.78
C GLY A 457 8.54 -1.19 16.40
N PRO A 458 7.89 -0.03 16.37
CA PRO A 458 7.06 0.40 15.24
C PRO A 458 7.82 0.67 13.93
N ALA A 459 9.12 1.01 13.97
CA ALA A 459 9.93 1.24 12.76
C ALA A 459 9.94 0.05 11.81
N ARG A 460 9.83 -1.18 12.32
CA ARG A 460 9.78 -2.41 11.53
C ARG A 460 8.67 -2.38 10.48
N ALA A 461 7.52 -1.82 10.82
CA ALA A 461 6.36 -1.71 9.94
C ALA A 461 6.55 -0.75 8.76
N MET A 462 7.56 0.14 8.82
CA MET A 462 7.93 1.05 7.73
C MET A 462 9.05 0.50 6.85
N ALA A 463 9.81 -0.49 7.35
CA ALA A 463 11.05 -0.93 6.72
C ALA A 463 10.83 -1.69 5.41
N THR A 464 11.44 -1.19 4.34
CA THR A 464 11.34 -1.78 3.00
C THR A 464 12.73 -2.03 2.39
N LYS A 465 12.76 -2.94 1.41
CA LYS A 465 13.95 -3.23 0.58
C LYS A 465 13.56 -3.39 -0.88
N GLN A 466 14.52 -3.23 -1.78
CA GLN A 466 14.34 -3.56 -3.20
C GLN A 466 14.59 -5.05 -3.43
N LYS A 467 13.66 -5.72 -4.10
CA LYS A 467 13.80 -7.11 -4.55
C LYS A 467 13.16 -7.23 -5.93
N ASP A 468 13.93 -7.67 -6.92
CA ASP A 468 13.47 -7.88 -8.31
C ASP A 468 12.78 -6.64 -8.92
N GLY A 469 13.32 -5.45 -8.62
CA GLY A 469 12.78 -4.16 -9.09
C GLY A 469 11.48 -3.72 -8.39
N GLN A 470 11.05 -4.43 -7.36
CA GLN A 470 9.88 -4.08 -6.55
C GLN A 470 10.28 -3.68 -5.13
N THR A 471 9.55 -2.72 -4.56
CA THR A 471 9.68 -2.38 -3.15
C THR A 471 8.86 -3.38 -2.33
N VAL A 472 9.53 -4.12 -1.43
CA VAL A 472 8.88 -5.10 -0.55
C VAL A 472 9.27 -4.83 0.90
N PRO A 473 8.47 -5.27 1.91
CA PRO A 473 8.87 -5.21 3.31
C PRO A 473 10.19 -5.94 3.57
N VAL A 474 10.97 -5.46 4.53
CA VAL A 474 12.19 -6.16 4.97
C VAL A 474 11.85 -7.53 5.51
N GLU A 475 10.78 -7.64 6.30
CA GLU A 475 10.29 -8.88 6.89
C GLU A 475 9.05 -9.40 6.14
N GLU A 476 9.02 -10.69 5.82
CA GLU A 476 7.89 -11.33 5.10
C GLU A 476 6.59 -11.31 5.90
N LEU A 477 6.68 -11.29 7.23
CA LEU A 477 5.53 -11.18 8.12
C LEU A 477 4.56 -10.04 7.73
N TYR A 478 5.09 -8.89 7.31
CA TYR A 478 4.22 -7.76 6.91
C TYR A 478 3.42 -8.00 5.64
N GLN A 479 3.87 -8.91 4.76
CA GLN A 479 3.06 -9.35 3.61
C GLN A 479 1.88 -10.20 4.07
N GLU A 480 2.08 -11.05 5.10
CA GLU A 480 1.01 -11.87 5.69
C GLU A 480 0.01 -11.01 6.46
N LEU A 481 0.52 -10.06 7.26
CA LEU A 481 -0.33 -9.10 8.01
C LEU A 481 -1.05 -8.10 7.09
N ALA A 482 -0.67 -8.00 5.83
CA ALA A 482 -1.15 -6.97 4.90
C ALA A 482 -1.06 -5.56 5.52
N TYR A 483 0.04 -5.28 6.22
CA TYR A 483 0.26 -4.03 6.93
C TYR A 483 1.57 -3.37 6.52
N HIS A 484 1.49 -2.09 6.22
CA HIS A 484 2.64 -1.21 6.03
C HIS A 484 2.32 0.13 6.67
N ASP A 485 3.23 0.63 7.49
CA ASP A 485 3.08 1.93 8.14
C ASP A 485 3.77 3.04 7.34
N GLU A 486 3.25 4.24 7.45
CA GLU A 486 3.83 5.45 6.87
C GLU A 486 3.72 6.60 7.88
N ALA A 487 4.86 7.08 8.32
CA ALA A 487 4.97 8.17 9.27
C ALA A 487 6.17 9.05 8.95
N GLU A 488 6.18 10.28 9.48
CA GLU A 488 7.29 11.24 9.32
C GLU A 488 8.50 10.88 10.18
N THR A 489 8.27 10.07 11.22
CA THR A 489 9.28 9.66 12.19
C THR A 489 9.18 8.15 12.42
N ALA A 490 10.30 7.52 12.75
CA ALA A 490 10.39 6.11 13.05
C ALA A 490 11.02 5.88 14.44
N THR A 491 10.55 4.84 15.15
CA THR A 491 11.11 4.46 16.45
C THR A 491 11.44 2.98 16.46
N LEU A 492 12.71 2.65 16.72
CA LEU A 492 13.22 1.29 16.84
C LEU A 492 13.70 1.04 18.27
N VAL A 493 13.38 -0.11 18.82
CA VAL A 493 13.86 -0.57 20.13
C VAL A 493 14.83 -1.72 19.93
N ILE A 494 16.00 -1.65 20.54
CA ILE A 494 17.08 -2.62 20.42
C ILE A 494 17.45 -3.15 21.81
N GLU A 495 17.46 -4.46 21.95
CA GLU A 495 17.99 -5.14 23.14
C GLU A 495 19.47 -5.39 22.92
N ASN A 496 20.32 -4.51 23.42
CA ASN A 496 21.79 -4.62 23.33
C ASN A 496 22.44 -3.82 24.47
N ASP A 497 23.69 -4.14 24.77
CA ASP A 497 24.55 -3.46 25.74
C ASP A 497 25.47 -2.41 25.08
N ALA A 498 25.31 -2.16 23.78
CA ALA A 498 26.06 -1.17 23.02
C ALA A 498 25.14 -0.35 22.11
N ILE A 499 25.47 0.94 21.95
CA ILE A 499 24.82 1.81 20.97
C ILE A 499 25.17 1.32 19.56
N PRO A 500 24.19 1.22 18.63
CA PRO A 500 24.45 0.79 17.27
C PRO A 500 25.38 1.75 16.52
N PRO A 501 26.30 1.23 15.67
CA PRO A 501 27.16 2.06 14.86
C PRO A 501 26.37 2.87 13.84
N LEU A 502 26.90 4.02 13.40
CA LEU A 502 26.23 4.93 12.44
C LEU A 502 25.76 4.22 11.19
N ALA A 503 26.53 3.27 10.67
CA ALA A 503 26.15 2.47 9.49
C ALA A 503 24.83 1.70 9.69
N ILE A 504 24.55 1.19 10.88
CA ILE A 504 23.26 0.55 11.23
C ILE A 504 22.15 1.59 11.28
N ILE A 505 22.39 2.75 11.88
CA ILE A 505 21.41 3.84 12.01
C ILE A 505 21.00 4.35 10.63
N GLU A 506 21.95 4.57 9.73
CA GLU A 506 21.70 5.00 8.36
C GLU A 506 20.93 3.96 7.56
N LYS A 507 21.31 2.67 7.71
CA LYS A 507 20.58 1.55 7.10
C LYS A 507 19.11 1.50 7.56
N VAL A 508 18.85 1.68 8.86
CA VAL A 508 17.50 1.68 9.42
C VAL A 508 16.70 2.88 8.90
N ALA A 509 17.28 4.09 8.94
CA ALA A 509 16.63 5.29 8.44
C ALA A 509 16.27 5.18 6.96
N ALA A 510 17.21 4.71 6.12
CA ALA A 510 17.00 4.50 4.70
C ALA A 510 15.88 3.46 4.43
N ALA A 511 15.89 2.32 5.16
CA ALA A 511 14.85 1.29 5.01
C ALA A 511 13.45 1.80 5.40
N CYS A 512 13.36 2.69 6.41
CA CYS A 512 12.11 3.32 6.84
C CYS A 512 11.71 4.52 5.97
N GLY A 513 12.57 4.97 5.04
CA GLY A 513 12.29 6.14 4.19
C GLY A 513 12.31 7.48 4.94
N VAL A 514 13.04 7.58 6.05
CA VAL A 514 13.18 8.80 6.86
C VAL A 514 14.63 9.27 6.90
N SER A 515 14.86 10.57 7.20
CA SER A 515 16.20 11.04 7.54
C SER A 515 16.63 10.54 8.92
N PRO A 516 17.94 10.36 9.20
CA PRO A 516 18.40 9.98 10.55
C PRO A 516 17.87 10.91 11.65
N SER A 517 17.68 12.20 11.39
CA SER A 517 17.10 13.17 12.35
C SER A 517 15.63 12.94 12.68
N LYS A 518 14.95 12.04 11.95
CA LYS A 518 13.57 11.61 12.19
C LYS A 518 13.48 10.18 12.76
N LEU A 519 14.64 9.58 13.04
CA LEU A 519 14.75 8.27 13.66
C LEU A 519 15.09 8.40 15.15
N THR A 520 14.36 7.68 15.99
CA THR A 520 14.72 7.46 17.41
C THR A 520 15.06 5.99 17.62
N ILE A 521 16.22 5.73 18.22
CA ILE A 521 16.64 4.39 18.64
C ILE A 521 16.67 4.32 20.17
N ILE A 522 15.95 3.37 20.74
CA ILE A 522 15.94 3.10 22.18
C ILE A 522 16.77 1.85 22.43
N VAL A 523 17.83 1.96 23.24
CA VAL A 523 18.68 0.83 23.60
C VAL A 523 18.40 0.43 25.04
N THR A 524 18.04 -0.84 25.23
CA THR A 524 17.55 -1.35 26.52
C THR A 524 18.09 -2.76 26.79
N PRO A 525 19.28 -2.89 27.41
CA PRO A 525 19.86 -4.19 27.75
C PRO A 525 19.04 -4.93 28.81
N THR A 526 18.88 -6.24 28.68
CA THR A 526 18.18 -7.09 29.65
C THR A 526 18.77 -7.06 31.07
N SER A 527 20.04 -6.66 31.21
CA SER A 527 20.69 -6.44 32.51
C SER A 527 20.14 -5.23 33.28
N SER A 528 19.42 -4.32 32.63
CA SER A 528 18.79 -3.16 33.26
C SER A 528 17.37 -3.43 33.76
N LEU A 529 16.88 -2.60 34.69
CA LEU A 529 15.48 -2.66 35.13
C LEU A 529 14.52 -2.39 33.96
N ALA A 530 14.85 -1.43 33.11
CA ALA A 530 14.02 -1.09 31.95
C ALA A 530 13.97 -2.25 30.94
N GLY A 531 15.12 -2.87 30.64
CA GLY A 531 15.20 -4.03 29.76
C GLY A 531 14.46 -5.24 30.32
N GLY A 532 14.61 -5.50 31.63
CA GLY A 532 13.87 -6.56 32.29
C GLY A 532 12.34 -6.43 32.15
N VAL A 533 11.79 -5.22 32.35
CA VAL A 533 10.36 -4.98 32.22
C VAL A 533 9.90 -5.11 30.78
N GLN A 534 10.58 -4.46 29.81
CA GLN A 534 10.12 -4.46 28.42
C GLN A 534 10.20 -5.85 27.77
N VAL A 535 11.17 -6.70 28.17
CA VAL A 535 11.27 -8.07 27.65
C VAL A 535 10.20 -8.97 28.28
N VAL A 536 9.99 -8.88 29.61
CA VAL A 536 8.93 -9.67 30.26
C VAL A 536 7.52 -9.24 29.78
N ALA A 537 7.33 -7.99 29.40
CA ALA A 537 6.08 -7.51 28.78
C ALA A 537 5.79 -8.14 27.41
N ARG A 538 6.69 -8.94 26.83
CA ARG A 538 6.44 -9.73 25.62
C ARG A 538 5.65 -11.01 25.87
N VAL A 539 5.17 -11.23 27.08
CA VAL A 539 4.42 -12.43 27.47
C VAL A 539 3.23 -12.71 26.55
N LEU A 540 2.53 -11.66 26.08
CA LEU A 540 1.44 -11.80 25.11
C LEU A 540 2.01 -12.00 23.69
N GLU A 541 3.08 -11.30 23.33
CA GLU A 541 3.71 -11.39 22.01
C GLU A 541 4.19 -12.81 21.70
N VAL A 542 4.86 -13.48 22.63
CA VAL A 542 5.34 -14.86 22.40
C VAL A 542 4.18 -15.84 22.21
N ALA A 543 3.02 -15.63 22.87
CA ALA A 543 1.83 -16.42 22.61
C ALA A 543 1.29 -16.17 21.19
N MET A 544 1.29 -14.93 20.73
CA MET A 544 0.87 -14.56 19.37
C MET A 544 1.83 -15.15 18.33
N HIS A 545 3.15 -15.10 18.58
CA HIS A 545 4.15 -15.69 17.70
C HIS A 545 3.97 -17.20 17.58
N LYS A 546 3.73 -17.92 18.70
CA LYS A 546 3.46 -19.35 18.66
C LYS A 546 2.12 -19.69 17.99
N ALA A 547 1.06 -18.90 18.20
CA ALA A 547 -0.20 -19.07 17.50
C ALA A 547 -0.02 -18.96 15.96
N HIS A 548 0.80 -18.00 15.51
CA HIS A 548 1.20 -17.87 14.10
C HIS A 548 1.97 -19.10 13.60
N ALA A 549 2.95 -19.59 14.38
CA ALA A 549 3.72 -20.79 14.04
C ALA A 549 2.87 -22.07 14.01
N LEU A 550 1.79 -22.13 14.78
CA LEU A 550 0.77 -23.19 14.77
C LEU A 550 -0.25 -23.03 13.64
N HIS A 551 -0.08 -22.01 12.77
CA HIS A 551 -0.98 -21.70 11.67
C HIS A 551 -2.42 -21.39 12.10
N PHE A 552 -2.62 -20.85 13.30
CA PHE A 552 -3.92 -20.35 13.71
C PHE A 552 -4.26 -19.07 12.94
N PRO A 553 -5.49 -18.92 12.38
CA PRO A 553 -5.85 -17.73 11.65
C PRO A 553 -5.76 -16.46 12.52
N LEU A 554 -4.79 -15.61 12.24
CA LEU A 554 -4.51 -14.42 13.07
C LEU A 554 -5.69 -13.46 13.13
N GLU A 555 -6.48 -13.34 12.06
CA GLU A 555 -7.70 -12.52 11.97
C GLU A 555 -8.80 -12.97 12.96
N ASN A 556 -8.69 -14.18 13.47
CA ASN A 556 -9.61 -14.72 14.48
C ASN A 556 -9.21 -14.34 15.92
N ILE A 557 -8.00 -13.81 16.15
CA ILE A 557 -7.58 -13.35 17.49
C ILE A 557 -7.98 -11.89 17.65
N ILE A 558 -8.99 -11.64 18.51
CA ILE A 558 -9.67 -10.33 18.58
C ILE A 558 -9.12 -9.47 19.70
N ASP A 559 -8.77 -10.10 20.84
CA ASP A 559 -8.29 -9.41 22.05
C ASP A 559 -7.33 -10.30 22.81
N GLY A 560 -6.43 -9.71 23.61
CA GLY A 560 -5.48 -10.49 24.40
C GLY A 560 -4.93 -9.74 25.59
N SER A 561 -4.68 -10.50 26.64
CA SER A 561 -3.98 -10.00 27.81
C SER A 561 -2.95 -11.02 28.32
N GLY A 562 -1.88 -10.52 28.94
CA GLY A 562 -0.82 -11.35 29.51
C GLY A 562 -0.27 -10.77 30.79
N SER A 563 0.25 -11.64 31.65
CA SER A 563 0.93 -11.26 32.89
C SER A 563 2.12 -12.18 33.15
N ALA A 564 3.22 -11.62 33.63
CA ALA A 564 4.39 -12.37 34.04
C ALA A 564 5.14 -11.66 35.17
N PRO A 565 5.84 -12.40 36.09
CA PRO A 565 6.61 -11.79 37.15
C PRO A 565 7.87 -11.08 36.60
N ILE A 566 8.16 -9.88 37.11
CA ILE A 566 9.38 -9.16 36.78
C ILE A 566 10.57 -9.87 37.45
N CYS A 567 11.55 -10.28 36.64
CA CYS A 567 12.73 -10.96 37.11
C CYS A 567 13.71 -10.02 37.81
N PRO A 568 14.50 -10.53 38.80
CA PRO A 568 15.63 -9.78 39.36
C PRO A 568 16.68 -9.51 38.26
N PRO A 569 17.22 -8.27 38.15
CA PRO A 569 18.27 -7.97 37.21
C PRO A 569 19.53 -8.80 37.49
N HIS A 570 20.36 -9.03 36.48
CA HIS A 570 21.64 -9.71 36.60
C HIS A 570 22.70 -9.01 35.73
N PRO A 571 23.94 -8.79 36.27
CA PRO A 571 24.98 -8.09 35.51
C PRO A 571 25.53 -8.89 34.32
N ASN A 572 25.43 -10.23 34.36
CA ASN A 572 25.79 -11.05 33.21
C ASN A 572 24.62 -11.11 32.23
N PHE A 573 24.85 -10.66 31.00
CA PHE A 573 23.86 -10.57 29.94
C PHE A 573 23.09 -11.87 29.67
N VAL A 574 23.80 -13.02 29.54
CA VAL A 574 23.17 -14.32 29.27
C VAL A 574 22.26 -14.77 30.41
N LYS A 575 22.66 -14.52 31.65
CA LYS A 575 21.81 -14.83 32.81
C LYS A 575 20.62 -13.89 32.92
N ALA A 576 20.82 -12.61 32.64
CA ALA A 576 19.72 -11.63 32.62
C ALA A 576 18.69 -12.00 31.58
N MET A 577 19.11 -12.29 30.33
CA MET A 577 18.28 -12.76 29.26
C MET A 577 17.57 -14.08 29.59
N GLY A 578 18.29 -15.00 30.23
CA GLY A 578 17.71 -16.27 30.74
C GLY A 578 16.54 -16.01 31.69
N ARG A 579 16.73 -15.14 32.69
CA ARG A 579 15.67 -14.77 33.65
C ARG A 579 14.45 -14.15 33.05
N THR A 580 14.62 -13.25 32.07
CA THR A 580 13.45 -12.61 31.37
C THR A 580 12.66 -13.64 30.60
N ASN A 581 13.31 -14.58 29.90
CA ASN A 581 12.64 -15.70 29.24
C ASN A 581 11.94 -16.62 30.24
N ASP A 582 12.62 -17.04 31.29
CA ASP A 582 12.10 -17.95 32.31
C ASP A 582 10.90 -17.38 33.07
N ALA A 583 10.83 -16.04 33.25
CA ALA A 583 9.66 -15.36 33.79
C ALA A 583 8.39 -15.66 32.95
N ILE A 584 8.53 -15.73 31.64
CA ILE A 584 7.44 -16.03 30.72
C ILE A 584 7.20 -17.53 30.63
N LEU A 585 8.27 -18.32 30.42
CA LEU A 585 8.23 -19.77 30.20
C LEU A 585 7.64 -20.53 31.37
N PHE A 586 7.91 -20.10 32.61
CA PHE A 586 7.55 -20.83 33.83
C PHE A 586 6.41 -20.17 34.61
N ALA A 587 6.16 -18.85 34.41
CA ALA A 587 5.15 -18.16 35.19
C ALA A 587 4.29 -17.18 34.36
N GLY A 588 4.52 -17.04 33.03
CA GLY A 588 3.68 -16.24 32.15
C GLY A 588 2.28 -16.84 32.02
N GLN A 589 1.27 -15.97 32.08
CA GLN A 589 -0.13 -16.30 31.85
C GLN A 589 -0.69 -15.44 30.76
N VAL A 590 -1.46 -16.04 29.82
CA VAL A 590 -2.09 -15.32 28.71
C VAL A 590 -3.55 -15.73 28.59
N HIS A 591 -4.40 -14.76 28.29
CA HIS A 591 -5.78 -14.98 27.94
C HIS A 591 -6.04 -14.38 26.54
N LEU A 592 -6.48 -15.21 25.59
CA LEU A 592 -6.86 -14.81 24.23
C LEU A 592 -8.37 -14.95 24.06
N PHE A 593 -8.96 -14.00 23.33
CA PHE A 593 -10.34 -14.02 22.88
C PHE A 593 -10.35 -14.24 21.36
N VAL A 594 -10.98 -15.35 20.92
CA VAL A 594 -10.91 -15.76 19.51
C VAL A 594 -12.31 -15.96 18.92
N LYS A 595 -12.43 -15.73 17.59
CA LYS A 595 -13.55 -16.16 16.78
C LYS A 595 -13.33 -17.57 16.27
N GLY A 596 -14.42 -18.24 15.86
CA GLY A 596 -14.38 -19.59 15.28
C GLY A 596 -14.92 -20.65 16.24
N SER A 597 -14.71 -21.93 15.88
CA SER A 597 -15.29 -23.04 16.62
C SER A 597 -14.64 -23.28 17.97
N ASP A 598 -15.39 -23.93 18.86
CA ASP A 598 -14.88 -24.36 20.19
C ASP A 598 -13.67 -25.30 20.05
N GLU A 599 -13.69 -26.20 19.06
CA GLU A 599 -12.60 -27.16 18.81
C GLU A 599 -11.31 -26.44 18.41
N ALA A 600 -11.40 -25.35 17.60
CA ALA A 600 -10.26 -24.56 17.21
C ALA A 600 -9.66 -23.81 18.43
N ALA A 601 -10.52 -23.26 19.29
CA ALA A 601 -10.10 -22.58 20.52
C ALA A 601 -9.47 -23.57 21.52
N GLU A 602 -10.06 -24.75 21.71
CA GLU A 602 -9.53 -25.81 22.56
C GLU A 602 -8.17 -26.34 22.08
N LYS A 603 -8.06 -26.57 20.76
CA LYS A 603 -6.78 -26.99 20.15
C LYS A 603 -5.70 -25.94 20.40
N LEU A 604 -5.98 -24.66 20.12
CA LEU A 604 -5.04 -23.58 20.37
C LEU A 604 -4.60 -23.52 21.84
N ALA A 605 -5.55 -23.62 22.79
CA ALA A 605 -5.25 -23.60 24.20
C ALA A 605 -4.29 -24.74 24.61
N ASN A 606 -4.48 -25.93 24.07
CA ASN A 606 -3.66 -27.12 24.39
C ASN A 606 -2.26 -27.08 23.78
N GLU A 607 -2.09 -26.44 22.63
CA GLU A 607 -0.82 -26.38 21.89
C GLU A 607 0.07 -25.18 22.28
N LEU A 608 -0.52 -24.09 22.83
CA LEU A 608 0.21 -22.87 23.15
C LEU A 608 1.21 -22.99 24.33
N PRO A 609 0.94 -23.67 25.49
CA PRO A 609 1.82 -23.59 26.64
C PRO A 609 3.28 -23.94 26.33
N SER A 610 4.23 -23.30 27.03
CA SER A 610 5.68 -23.59 26.92
C SER A 610 6.05 -25.03 27.17
N SER A 611 5.28 -25.71 28.06
CA SER A 611 5.47 -27.12 28.43
C SER A 611 5.21 -28.12 27.29
N THR A 612 4.69 -27.68 26.12
CA THR A 612 4.57 -28.53 24.94
C THR A 612 5.87 -28.67 24.15
N SER A 613 6.87 -27.81 24.43
CA SER A 613 8.18 -27.87 23.78
C SER A 613 9.02 -29.02 24.33
N LYS A 614 9.80 -29.66 23.46
CA LYS A 614 10.78 -30.68 23.83
C LYS A 614 11.93 -30.15 24.70
N ASP A 615 12.21 -28.86 24.64
CA ASP A 615 13.30 -28.20 25.37
C ASP A 615 12.83 -27.66 26.73
N TYR A 616 11.56 -27.83 27.11
CA TYR A 616 11.04 -27.42 28.42
C TYR A 616 11.67 -28.20 29.59
N GLY A 617 11.78 -27.56 30.75
CA GLY A 617 12.14 -28.20 32.01
C GLY A 617 13.51 -27.84 32.56
N LYS A 618 14.20 -26.88 31.94
CA LYS A 618 15.48 -26.31 32.42
C LYS A 618 15.48 -24.81 32.29
N PRO A 619 16.24 -24.06 33.14
CA PRO A 619 16.44 -22.63 32.94
C PRO A 619 16.96 -22.32 31.55
N PHE A 620 16.42 -21.27 30.93
CA PHE A 620 16.72 -20.87 29.55
C PHE A 620 18.23 -20.64 29.32
N ALA A 621 18.93 -20.06 30.29
CA ALA A 621 20.37 -19.84 30.18
C ALA A 621 21.17 -21.18 30.02
N GLU A 622 20.69 -22.29 30.58
CA GLU A 622 21.28 -23.60 30.40
C GLU A 622 20.98 -24.19 29.02
N ILE A 623 19.73 -24.03 28.54
CA ILE A 623 19.30 -24.44 27.19
C ILE A 623 20.14 -23.68 26.13
N PHE A 624 20.24 -22.36 26.28
CA PHE A 624 20.98 -21.50 25.35
C PHE A 624 22.47 -21.84 25.29
N LYS A 625 23.07 -22.14 26.45
CA LYS A 625 24.46 -22.65 26.54
C LYS A 625 24.61 -24.01 25.84
N ALA A 626 23.66 -24.93 26.01
CA ALA A 626 23.68 -26.23 25.37
C ALA A 626 23.52 -26.17 23.84
N CYS A 627 22.93 -25.09 23.34
CA CYS A 627 22.80 -24.81 21.92
C CYS A 627 23.94 -23.92 21.36
N ASP A 628 25.10 -23.86 22.03
CA ASP A 628 26.28 -23.07 21.66
C ASP A 628 25.96 -21.55 21.49
N TYR A 629 25.03 -21.04 22.28
CA TYR A 629 24.52 -19.67 22.22
C TYR A 629 23.86 -19.29 20.86
N ASP A 630 23.30 -20.28 20.16
CA ASP A 630 22.58 -20.10 18.90
C ASP A 630 21.08 -20.27 19.13
N PHE A 631 20.31 -19.16 19.01
CA PHE A 631 18.87 -19.16 19.17
C PHE A 631 18.15 -20.07 18.16
N PHE A 632 18.68 -20.22 16.96
CA PHE A 632 18.05 -21.02 15.90
C PHE A 632 18.11 -22.53 16.16
N LYS A 633 18.93 -22.97 17.10
CA LYS A 633 18.98 -24.37 17.52
C LYS A 633 17.95 -24.73 18.60
N ILE A 634 17.36 -23.73 19.27
CA ILE A 634 16.33 -23.91 20.29
C ILE A 634 15.00 -24.19 19.59
N ASP A 635 14.20 -25.09 20.15
CA ASP A 635 12.84 -25.33 19.67
C ASP A 635 12.01 -24.05 19.79
N ALA A 636 11.58 -23.53 18.64
CA ALA A 636 10.78 -22.30 18.58
C ALA A 636 9.46 -22.39 19.38
N MET A 637 8.95 -23.61 19.59
CA MET A 637 7.76 -23.88 20.41
C MET A 637 7.96 -23.64 21.90
N LEU A 638 9.21 -23.48 22.35
CA LEU A 638 9.54 -23.16 23.75
C LEU A 638 9.07 -21.74 24.11
N PHE A 639 9.25 -20.76 23.20
CA PHE A 639 8.93 -19.36 23.45
C PHE A 639 7.42 -19.14 23.53
N SER A 640 6.87 -19.37 24.73
CA SER A 640 5.44 -19.28 24.99
C SER A 640 5.15 -19.16 26.48
N PRO A 641 3.96 -18.66 26.91
CA PRO A 641 3.64 -18.59 28.34
C PRO A 641 3.42 -19.97 28.98
N ALA A 642 3.58 -20.02 30.31
CA ALA A 642 3.40 -21.22 31.09
C ALA A 642 1.94 -21.71 31.13
N SER A 643 0.98 -20.77 31.17
CA SER A 643 -0.46 -21.06 31.26
C SER A 643 -1.24 -20.19 30.29
N VAL A 644 -2.19 -20.79 29.60
CA VAL A 644 -3.02 -20.11 28.58
C VAL A 644 -4.49 -20.38 28.83
N ILE A 645 -5.31 -19.34 28.60
CA ILE A 645 -6.76 -19.43 28.49
C ILE A 645 -7.13 -18.95 27.10
N VAL A 646 -7.96 -19.68 26.38
CA VAL A 646 -8.53 -19.26 25.10
C VAL A 646 -10.05 -19.28 25.21
N THR A 647 -10.69 -18.14 25.00
CA THR A 647 -12.15 -18.01 25.05
C THR A 647 -12.69 -17.89 23.64
N ALA A 648 -13.56 -18.84 23.24
CA ALA A 648 -14.33 -18.76 22.00
C ALA A 648 -15.47 -17.76 22.17
N MET A 649 -15.44 -16.66 21.41
CA MET A 649 -16.37 -15.53 21.61
C MET A 649 -17.80 -15.88 21.20
N GLU A 650 -18.00 -16.80 20.27
CA GLU A 650 -19.33 -17.17 19.76
C GLU A 650 -20.10 -18.03 20.75
N SER A 651 -19.44 -18.92 21.48
CA SER A 651 -20.06 -19.80 22.50
C SER A 651 -19.89 -19.30 23.92
N GLY A 652 -18.91 -18.45 24.19
CA GLY A 652 -18.50 -18.01 25.52
C GLY A 652 -17.70 -19.08 26.32
N LYS A 653 -17.36 -20.22 25.71
CA LYS A 653 -16.57 -21.26 26.37
C LYS A 653 -15.10 -20.87 26.47
N SER A 654 -14.50 -21.20 27.59
CA SER A 654 -13.08 -20.96 27.84
C SER A 654 -12.34 -22.27 28.06
N PHE A 655 -11.24 -22.44 27.36
CA PHE A 655 -10.36 -23.61 27.43
C PHE A 655 -9.05 -23.19 28.10
N ARG A 656 -8.59 -23.99 29.07
CA ARG A 656 -7.37 -23.69 29.81
C ARG A 656 -6.37 -24.84 29.70
N ALA A 657 -5.10 -24.50 29.43
CA ALA A 657 -4.01 -25.47 29.43
C ALA A 657 -2.71 -24.86 30.00
N GLY A 658 -1.75 -25.72 30.30
CA GLY A 658 -0.51 -25.33 30.94
C GLY A 658 -0.67 -25.08 32.44
N ARG A 659 0.45 -24.86 33.13
CA ARG A 659 0.52 -24.53 34.54
C ARG A 659 1.79 -23.77 34.88
N LEU A 660 1.77 -23.02 35.96
CA LEU A 660 2.94 -22.33 36.49
C LEU A 660 3.91 -23.36 37.08
N ASP A 661 5.21 -23.14 36.90
CA ASP A 661 6.29 -23.93 37.49
C ASP A 661 7.14 -23.03 38.39
N ASN A 662 6.65 -22.82 39.62
CA ASN A 662 7.33 -21.98 40.60
C ASN A 662 8.69 -22.54 41.00
N ALA A 663 8.89 -23.87 40.92
CA ALA A 663 10.18 -24.49 41.27
C ALA A 663 11.28 -24.14 40.25
N LEU A 664 10.95 -24.21 38.93
CA LEU A 664 11.88 -23.81 37.87
C LEU A 664 12.08 -22.28 37.87
N LEU A 665 11.06 -21.51 38.18
CA LEU A 665 11.17 -20.05 38.29
C LEU A 665 12.11 -19.66 39.43
N ASP A 666 11.96 -20.28 40.63
CA ASP A 666 12.81 -20.05 41.79
C ASP A 666 14.26 -20.46 41.52
N LEU A 667 14.47 -21.59 40.83
CA LEU A 667 15.78 -22.05 40.40
C LEU A 667 16.47 -21.01 39.50
N SER A 668 15.77 -20.49 38.48
CA SER A 668 16.30 -19.49 37.55
C SER A 668 16.62 -18.15 38.26
N PHE A 669 15.74 -17.65 39.10
CA PHE A 669 15.86 -16.32 39.67
C PHE A 669 16.83 -16.23 40.83
N LYS A 670 17.10 -17.36 41.53
CA LYS A 670 18.07 -17.46 42.62
C LYS A 670 19.48 -17.79 42.16
N LEU A 671 19.67 -18.23 40.90
CA LEU A 671 20.98 -18.61 40.36
C LEU A 671 21.88 -17.40 40.01
#